data_1f00b34c805045311f3b7d34d073a236
#
_entry.id   1f00b34c805045311f3b7d34d073a236
#
_cell.length_a   1.000
_cell.length_b   1.000
_cell.length_c   1.000
_cell.angle_alpha   90.00
_cell.angle_beta   90.00
_cell.angle_gamma   90.00
#
_symmetry.space_group_name_H-M   'P 1'
#
loop_
_entity.id
_entity.type
_entity.pdbx_description
1 polymer ?
#
loop_
_entity_poly.entity_id
_entity_poly.type
_entity_poly.pdbx_seq_one_letter_code
_entity_poly.pdbx_strand_id
1 'polypeptide(L)'
;LEYVLLIGDVDGVAAMPSFYYGPENDVTDQKYTHLLGDDFFPDVFIGRFSVDSVSELVVMISKTINYHRQPLATNPNWLTKALVVAGNYSNTVPIPITPKWTSYWVRDVLLDEGYTAVDTVFYPPTQQGSALIQNYINSGVGIVNYRGWGDANGWHYPEFHVSDVAGLNNGWMTPIFTSFVCNSNDFANNVDPCLGEALIRAGTPSNPKGGVAIVGPSDLHTSTKYNNVINAYMFDAMLDDEIVELGPAVNAGLFGLTREFPNLNGPEEAQEFYFHVYNILGDPSISIYLNEPHEFSISNEELSVLDGYLEISVSDENGFAVADANISVITNDRILFKGNTDSVGQSKATIDVSDIPSVDVFVNKASFIQGYSEVLVSSYDYDLALLGYEINDANENGNLEVGEVVDIYPVIKNIGNSTSNYTGTVDIDNLENYQIISSEFEIPELGPGDTASISTPITVRVNSKDSDHIKLNIVDQTGEWSFNFAIPVIKPKLDVIFGLNDLAPNSNFTPEFTYHNYSSGLIENVAITFVSPNGLMECSVIDSTVYFDIEPFSSQTIILNDYYCSIADTVSMGSDLVVNVVIYQDTITIYQKDHTISIDPQASTDPVFPTWYGYWAYDNTDYNYTQMPSFDWVELDPGYNGSDGTEYKLDDDDHVNVQLPFEFQYFGRIYDEMTISSNGWVSFELCGIDYFYNYTIPMALGPKAILAPFWDDLEVINNDSIRVYTKHDEVNGRFIIEWSRALNGFDEFTEETFAIHLYDQIAMPTESGDGVIEFHYFEIADIDADKNYATVGIEDHTKNEGIQYVFNNSYAPGAAELANERAIRFTTEAPTNYVAPLGTEDKNLPTGFQLFP
;
A
#
# COMPACT_ATOMS: atom_id res chain seq x y z
N LEU A 1 9.98 6.77 14.37
CA LEU A 1 10.69 7.18 13.17
C LEU A 1 10.01 6.48 11.99
N GLU A 2 9.49 7.22 11.04
CA GLU A 2 8.81 6.69 9.85
C GLU A 2 9.64 6.91 8.58
N TYR A 3 10.24 8.10 8.46
CA TYR A 3 10.99 8.51 7.27
C TYR A 3 12.43 8.88 7.60
N VAL A 4 13.34 8.50 6.71
CA VAL A 4 14.77 8.84 6.77
C VAL A 4 15.18 9.52 5.46
N LEU A 5 15.78 10.69 5.54
CA LEU A 5 16.38 11.38 4.40
C LEU A 5 17.89 11.49 4.61
N LEU A 6 18.68 10.77 3.81
CA LEU A 6 20.12 10.87 3.78
C LEU A 6 20.55 12.08 2.93
N ILE A 7 21.57 12.81 3.38
CA ILE A 7 22.07 13.99 2.66
C ILE A 7 23.56 13.83 2.39
N GLY A 8 23.91 13.75 1.12
CA GLY A 8 25.28 13.58 0.61
C GLY A 8 25.37 12.48 -0.42
N ASP A 9 26.36 12.54 -1.27
CA ASP A 9 26.74 11.48 -2.17
C ASP A 9 27.55 10.38 -1.46
N VAL A 10 27.87 9.27 -2.12
CA VAL A 10 28.67 8.17 -1.52
C VAL A 10 30.15 8.54 -1.37
N ASP A 11 30.62 9.48 -2.16
CA ASP A 11 32.00 9.97 -2.14
C ASP A 11 32.08 11.52 -2.09
N GLY A 12 33.24 12.08 -2.39
CA GLY A 12 33.44 13.53 -2.41
C GLY A 12 33.53 14.19 -1.03
N VAL A 13 33.29 15.50 -0.99
CA VAL A 13 33.47 16.34 0.21
C VAL A 13 32.28 16.22 1.17
N ALA A 14 31.13 15.90 0.66
CA ALA A 14 29.88 15.74 1.41
C ALA A 14 29.45 14.27 1.53
N ALA A 15 30.41 13.35 1.55
CA ALA A 15 30.16 11.91 1.53
C ALA A 15 29.25 11.45 2.67
N MET A 16 28.14 10.82 2.31
CA MET A 16 27.26 10.03 3.18
C MET A 16 27.36 8.58 2.75
N PRO A 17 28.05 7.71 3.51
CA PRO A 17 28.27 6.31 3.10
C PRO A 17 26.98 5.58 2.73
N SER A 18 27.08 4.60 1.86
CA SER A 18 26.04 3.66 1.52
C SER A 18 26.55 2.22 1.62
N PHE A 19 25.68 1.26 1.43
CA PHE A 19 26.01 -0.15 1.36
C PHE A 19 26.07 -0.61 -0.10
N TYR A 20 26.49 -1.85 -0.29
CA TYR A 20 26.54 -2.50 -1.60
C TYR A 20 25.96 -3.90 -1.48
N TYR A 21 25.26 -4.34 -2.53
CA TYR A 21 24.58 -5.62 -2.57
C TYR A 21 24.80 -6.35 -3.88
N GLY A 22 24.65 -7.69 -3.87
CA GLY A 22 24.75 -8.54 -5.04
C GLY A 22 26.14 -8.70 -5.64
N PRO A 23 26.26 -9.50 -6.71
CA PRO A 23 27.56 -9.82 -7.33
C PRO A 23 28.20 -8.64 -8.07
N GLU A 24 27.42 -7.63 -8.47
CA GLU A 24 27.91 -6.44 -9.17
C GLU A 24 28.27 -5.29 -8.22
N ASN A 25 28.02 -5.44 -6.93
CA ASN A 25 28.17 -4.39 -5.90
C ASN A 25 27.30 -3.16 -6.16
N ASP A 26 26.02 -3.37 -6.37
CA ASP A 26 25.04 -2.31 -6.57
C ASP A 26 24.85 -1.49 -5.31
N VAL A 27 24.84 -0.17 -5.46
CA VAL A 27 24.70 0.72 -4.31
C VAL A 27 23.29 0.65 -3.74
N THR A 28 23.18 0.60 -2.41
CA THR A 28 21.91 0.47 -1.73
C THR A 28 21.88 1.21 -0.40
N ASP A 29 20.79 1.94 -0.15
CA ASP A 29 20.52 2.53 1.16
C ASP A 29 19.60 1.65 2.03
N GLN A 30 19.07 0.55 1.47
CA GLN A 30 18.09 -0.34 2.14
C GLN A 30 18.54 -0.81 3.52
N LYS A 31 19.81 -1.12 3.71
CA LYS A 31 20.32 -1.60 5.01
C LYS A 31 20.21 -0.59 6.18
N TYR A 32 20.00 0.69 5.88
CA TYR A 32 19.67 1.68 6.91
C TYR A 32 18.24 1.54 7.44
N THR A 33 17.39 0.80 6.76
CA THR A 33 16.00 0.60 7.14
C THR A 33 15.75 -0.65 7.97
N HIS A 34 16.73 -1.56 8.08
CA HIS A 34 16.61 -2.79 8.85
C HIS A 34 16.88 -2.51 10.33
N LEU A 35 15.85 -2.19 11.09
CA LEU A 35 15.93 -1.78 12.50
C LEU A 35 15.46 -2.88 13.45
N LEU A 36 14.51 -3.71 13.03
CA LEU A 36 13.87 -4.79 13.78
C LEU A 36 13.89 -6.09 12.98
N GLY A 37 14.01 -7.24 13.64
CA GLY A 37 14.03 -8.55 12.97
C GLY A 37 15.34 -8.86 12.24
N ASP A 38 15.30 -9.99 11.52
CA ASP A 38 16.42 -10.51 10.72
C ASP A 38 16.04 -10.65 9.23
N ASP A 39 14.90 -10.06 8.81
CA ASP A 39 14.43 -10.08 7.44
C ASP A 39 15.01 -8.91 6.61
N PHE A 40 14.62 -8.83 5.34
CA PHE A 40 15.09 -7.79 4.40
C PHE A 40 14.05 -6.70 4.13
N PHE A 41 12.90 -6.75 4.80
CA PHE A 41 11.86 -5.74 4.63
C PHE A 41 12.21 -4.44 5.38
N PRO A 42 11.85 -3.28 4.83
CA PRO A 42 12.15 -2.01 5.47
C PRO A 42 11.20 -1.70 6.63
N ASP A 43 11.77 -1.32 7.78
CA ASP A 43 11.00 -0.83 8.95
C ASP A 43 10.69 0.66 8.87
N VAL A 44 11.39 1.40 8.00
CA VAL A 44 11.21 2.83 7.75
C VAL A 44 11.42 3.15 6.28
N PHE A 45 10.81 4.23 5.80
CA PHE A 45 10.95 4.67 4.42
C PHE A 45 12.21 5.53 4.27
N ILE A 46 13.02 5.27 3.24
CA ILE A 46 14.30 5.94 3.05
C ILE A 46 14.39 6.61 1.68
N GLY A 47 15.05 7.76 1.65
CA GLY A 47 15.44 8.45 0.42
C GLY A 47 16.75 9.19 0.59
N ARG A 48 17.32 9.65 -0.51
CA ARG A 48 18.61 10.34 -0.53
C ARG A 48 18.57 11.64 -1.33
N PHE A 49 19.10 12.70 -0.76
CA PHE A 49 19.59 13.85 -1.52
C PHE A 49 21.06 13.61 -1.85
N SER A 50 21.32 12.96 -2.98
CA SER A 50 22.69 12.75 -3.47
C SER A 50 23.26 14.08 -3.98
N VAL A 51 24.23 14.66 -3.27
CA VAL A 51 24.77 15.98 -3.53
C VAL A 51 26.28 16.04 -3.24
N ASP A 52 27.02 16.75 -4.09
CA ASP A 52 28.44 17.04 -3.93
C ASP A 52 28.71 18.41 -3.33
N SER A 53 27.72 19.28 -3.32
CA SER A 53 27.87 20.67 -2.89
C SER A 53 26.65 21.23 -2.19
N VAL A 54 26.86 22.21 -1.32
CA VAL A 54 25.79 23.00 -0.69
C VAL A 54 24.89 23.69 -1.72
N SER A 55 25.42 24.05 -2.88
CA SER A 55 24.63 24.72 -3.93
C SER A 55 23.61 23.76 -4.53
N GLU A 56 23.92 22.48 -4.74
CA GLU A 56 23.01 21.44 -5.19
C GLU A 56 21.96 21.13 -4.12
N LEU A 57 22.41 21.00 -2.85
CA LEU A 57 21.49 20.80 -1.74
C LEU A 57 20.43 21.91 -1.66
N VAL A 58 20.83 23.18 -1.82
CA VAL A 58 19.88 24.29 -1.80
C VAL A 58 18.88 24.21 -2.97
N VAL A 59 19.30 23.74 -4.16
CA VAL A 59 18.37 23.52 -5.29
C VAL A 59 17.33 22.46 -4.94
N MET A 60 17.76 21.32 -4.42
CA MET A 60 16.86 20.21 -4.06
C MET A 60 15.90 20.60 -2.95
N ILE A 61 16.38 21.20 -1.87
CA ILE A 61 15.53 21.73 -0.79
C ILE A 61 14.51 22.73 -1.33
N SER A 62 14.94 23.65 -2.23
CA SER A 62 14.03 24.64 -2.82
C SER A 62 12.92 23.99 -3.64
N LYS A 63 13.23 22.94 -4.42
CA LYS A 63 12.22 22.17 -5.17
C LYS A 63 11.23 21.50 -4.24
N THR A 64 11.72 20.78 -3.23
CA THR A 64 10.89 20.06 -2.26
C THR A 64 9.96 20.98 -1.51
N ILE A 65 10.49 22.09 -0.97
CA ILE A 65 9.68 23.09 -0.27
C ILE A 65 8.63 23.73 -1.20
N ASN A 66 9.01 24.06 -2.43
CA ASN A 66 8.04 24.66 -3.37
C ASN A 66 6.97 23.67 -3.78
N TYR A 67 7.33 22.41 -3.99
CA TYR A 67 6.39 21.32 -4.31
C TYR A 67 5.33 21.16 -3.22
N HIS A 68 5.72 21.22 -1.95
CA HIS A 68 4.78 21.13 -0.83
C HIS A 68 3.95 22.41 -0.61
N ARG A 69 4.55 23.61 -0.81
CA ARG A 69 3.93 24.88 -0.41
C ARG A 69 3.22 25.63 -1.52
N GLN A 70 3.70 25.53 -2.74
CA GLN A 70 3.22 26.33 -3.85
C GLN A 70 3.19 25.54 -5.17
N PRO A 71 2.67 24.30 -5.19
CA PRO A 71 2.70 23.50 -6.41
C PRO A 71 1.92 24.13 -7.56
N LEU A 72 0.85 24.86 -7.27
CA LEU A 72 -0.05 25.45 -8.26
C LEU A 72 0.34 26.87 -8.71
N ALA A 73 1.38 27.49 -8.13
CA ALA A 73 1.72 28.88 -8.38
C ALA A 73 2.09 29.18 -9.85
N THR A 74 2.66 28.23 -10.58
CA THR A 74 3.08 28.42 -11.99
C THR A 74 1.97 28.04 -12.97
N ASN A 75 1.32 26.91 -12.75
CA ASN A 75 0.26 26.36 -13.59
C ASN A 75 -0.60 25.42 -12.74
N PRO A 76 -1.88 25.73 -12.48
CA PRO A 76 -2.70 24.93 -11.60
C PRO A 76 -2.98 23.50 -12.13
N ASN A 77 -2.85 23.27 -13.44
CA ASN A 77 -3.26 22.00 -14.07
C ASN A 77 -2.10 21.05 -14.37
N TRP A 78 -0.87 21.32 -13.90
CA TRP A 78 0.26 20.45 -14.24
C TRP A 78 0.27 19.14 -13.47
N LEU A 79 -0.29 19.12 -12.25
CA LEU A 79 -0.36 17.94 -11.40
C LEU A 79 -1.31 16.87 -11.93
N THR A 80 -2.36 17.28 -12.67
CA THR A 80 -3.31 16.35 -13.30
C THR A 80 -2.92 15.94 -14.72
N LYS A 81 -1.62 16.04 -15.05
CA LYS A 81 -1.06 15.59 -16.31
C LYS A 81 0.10 14.65 -16.06
N ALA A 82 0.28 13.68 -16.93
CA ALA A 82 1.40 12.76 -16.87
C ALA A 82 2.07 12.58 -18.24
N LEU A 83 3.31 12.12 -18.21
CA LEU A 83 4.06 11.67 -19.37
C LEU A 83 4.46 10.21 -19.16
N VAL A 84 4.03 9.34 -20.05
CA VAL A 84 4.40 7.94 -20.07
C VAL A 84 5.34 7.65 -21.24
N VAL A 85 6.53 7.17 -20.93
CA VAL A 85 7.59 6.91 -21.90
C VAL A 85 7.92 5.42 -21.88
N ALA A 86 7.92 4.76 -23.06
CA ALA A 86 8.23 3.34 -23.11
C ALA A 86 8.86 2.90 -24.41
N GLY A 87 9.66 1.84 -24.33
CA GLY A 87 10.27 1.28 -25.53
C GLY A 87 10.72 -0.17 -25.43
N ASN A 88 10.87 -0.79 -26.59
CA ASN A 88 11.39 -2.13 -26.75
C ASN A 88 12.90 -2.19 -26.63
N TYR A 89 13.41 -3.39 -26.34
CA TYR A 89 14.85 -3.68 -26.27
C TYR A 89 15.53 -3.73 -27.63
N SER A 90 14.80 -3.86 -28.74
CA SER A 90 15.38 -3.95 -30.08
C SER A 90 14.47 -3.36 -31.15
N ASN A 91 15.05 -3.19 -32.36
CA ASN A 91 14.39 -2.65 -33.53
C ASN A 91 13.60 -3.70 -34.34
N THR A 92 13.68 -4.96 -33.97
CA THR A 92 13.05 -6.06 -34.71
C THR A 92 11.66 -6.35 -34.15
N VAL A 93 10.68 -6.46 -35.02
CA VAL A 93 9.29 -6.83 -34.73
C VAL A 93 9.07 -8.24 -35.29
N PRO A 94 8.31 -9.10 -34.65
CA PRO A 94 7.56 -8.96 -33.38
C PRO A 94 8.48 -9.21 -32.17
N ILE A 95 8.41 -8.35 -31.20
CA ILE A 95 9.07 -8.53 -29.92
C ILE A 95 8.02 -8.34 -28.86
N PRO A 96 8.01 -9.17 -27.82
CA PRO A 96 7.19 -8.94 -26.65
C PRO A 96 7.47 -7.53 -26.10
N ILE A 97 6.48 -6.65 -26.19
CA ILE A 97 6.63 -5.24 -25.85
C ILE A 97 6.05 -4.94 -24.48
N THR A 98 6.28 -5.84 -23.53
CA THR A 98 5.76 -5.71 -22.16
C THR A 98 6.02 -4.35 -21.52
N PRO A 99 7.14 -3.65 -21.75
CA PRO A 99 7.28 -2.27 -21.28
C PRO A 99 6.23 -1.31 -21.82
N LYS A 100 5.87 -1.42 -23.10
CA LYS A 100 4.80 -0.58 -23.67
C LYS A 100 3.43 -0.96 -23.13
N TRP A 101 3.17 -2.24 -22.88
CA TRP A 101 1.89 -2.70 -22.36
C TRP A 101 1.65 -2.20 -20.94
N THR A 102 2.63 -2.35 -20.05
CA THR A 102 2.57 -1.76 -18.72
C THR A 102 2.31 -0.25 -18.80
N SER A 103 2.94 0.42 -19.76
CA SER A 103 2.79 1.86 -19.96
C SER A 103 1.44 2.27 -20.56
N TYR A 104 0.82 1.43 -21.40
CA TYR A 104 -0.58 1.64 -21.82
C TYR A 104 -1.53 1.50 -20.64
N TRP A 105 -1.32 0.49 -19.81
CA TRP A 105 -2.10 0.32 -18.59
C TRP A 105 -1.95 1.52 -17.64
N VAL A 106 -0.73 1.97 -17.33
CA VAL A 106 -0.49 3.18 -16.53
C VAL A 106 -1.20 4.41 -17.10
N ARG A 107 -1.16 4.60 -18.43
CA ARG A 107 -1.89 5.68 -19.09
C ARG A 107 -3.40 5.57 -18.85
N ASP A 108 -3.94 4.38 -19.02
CA ASP A 108 -5.39 4.17 -18.99
C ASP A 108 -5.93 4.34 -17.56
N VAL A 109 -5.28 3.78 -16.54
CA VAL A 109 -5.69 3.95 -15.13
C VAL A 109 -5.58 5.41 -14.67
N LEU A 110 -4.56 6.16 -15.10
CA LEU A 110 -4.45 7.58 -14.80
C LEU A 110 -5.57 8.40 -15.47
N LEU A 111 -5.97 8.05 -16.69
CA LEU A 111 -7.11 8.70 -17.36
C LEU A 111 -8.44 8.37 -16.69
N ASP A 112 -8.63 7.14 -16.26
CA ASP A 112 -9.83 6.69 -15.54
C ASP A 112 -9.94 7.36 -14.17
N GLU A 113 -8.80 7.63 -13.49
CA GLU A 113 -8.73 8.39 -12.23
C GLU A 113 -9.02 9.90 -12.41
N GLY A 114 -9.02 10.40 -13.64
CA GLY A 114 -9.40 11.79 -13.92
C GLY A 114 -8.26 12.70 -14.35
N TYR A 115 -7.10 12.16 -14.69
CA TYR A 115 -6.02 12.97 -15.30
C TYR A 115 -6.51 13.64 -16.59
N THR A 116 -6.26 14.93 -16.71
CA THR A 116 -6.72 15.75 -17.84
C THR A 116 -5.96 15.47 -19.13
N ALA A 117 -4.74 14.94 -19.03
CA ALA A 117 -3.94 14.49 -20.16
C ALA A 117 -2.85 13.52 -19.68
N VAL A 118 -2.70 12.41 -20.41
CA VAL A 118 -1.55 11.50 -20.28
C VAL A 118 -0.89 11.37 -21.64
N ASP A 119 0.20 12.11 -21.83
CA ASP A 119 0.97 12.10 -23.07
C ASP A 119 1.88 10.89 -23.15
N THR A 120 2.14 10.37 -24.37
CA THR A 120 2.95 9.17 -24.57
C THR A 120 4.08 9.41 -25.54
N VAL A 121 5.27 8.87 -25.25
CA VAL A 121 6.43 8.85 -26.17
C VAL A 121 6.95 7.40 -26.23
N PHE A 122 6.53 6.65 -27.26
CA PHE A 122 6.81 5.21 -27.35
C PHE A 122 7.75 4.87 -28.51
N TYR A 123 8.61 3.87 -28.27
CA TYR A 123 9.44 3.24 -29.29
C TYR A 123 9.03 1.76 -29.49
N PRO A 124 8.86 1.27 -30.73
CA PRO A 124 8.71 2.06 -31.94
C PRO A 124 7.42 2.93 -31.91
N PRO A 125 7.31 4.04 -32.68
CA PRO A 125 8.24 4.49 -33.74
C PRO A 125 9.33 5.48 -33.29
N THR A 126 9.23 6.05 -32.05
CA THR A 126 10.08 7.17 -31.64
C THR A 126 11.39 6.71 -31.03
N GLN A 127 12.47 6.71 -31.78
CA GLN A 127 13.81 6.39 -31.28
C GLN A 127 14.47 7.61 -30.61
N GLN A 128 14.50 8.75 -31.31
CA GLN A 128 15.05 10.01 -30.80
C GLN A 128 13.99 10.77 -29.99
N GLY A 129 13.88 10.46 -28.70
CA GLY A 129 12.82 10.95 -27.84
C GLY A 129 13.08 12.27 -27.17
N SER A 130 14.33 12.69 -26.99
CA SER A 130 14.76 13.81 -26.14
C SER A 130 13.93 15.09 -26.31
N ALA A 131 13.72 15.53 -27.55
CA ALA A 131 12.99 16.77 -27.82
C ALA A 131 11.48 16.69 -27.45
N LEU A 132 10.84 15.54 -27.65
CA LEU A 132 9.44 15.33 -27.29
C LEU A 132 9.28 15.23 -25.78
N ILE A 133 10.13 14.45 -25.12
CA ILE A 133 10.15 14.30 -23.67
C ILE A 133 10.37 15.66 -22.99
N GLN A 134 11.37 16.43 -23.44
CA GLN A 134 11.61 17.80 -22.97
C GLN A 134 10.37 18.71 -23.16
N ASN A 135 9.71 18.65 -24.30
CA ASN A 135 8.53 19.47 -24.58
C ASN A 135 7.38 19.17 -23.61
N TYR A 136 7.08 17.89 -23.37
CA TYR A 136 6.01 17.50 -22.43
C TYR A 136 6.37 17.88 -21.00
N ILE A 137 7.58 17.62 -20.52
CA ILE A 137 8.03 18.01 -19.18
C ILE A 137 7.98 19.54 -19.04
N ASN A 138 8.44 20.29 -20.04
CA ASN A 138 8.42 21.76 -20.03
C ASN A 138 7.00 22.33 -20.07
N SER A 139 6.03 21.61 -20.60
CA SER A 139 4.61 22.02 -20.57
C SER A 139 3.95 21.82 -19.20
N GLY A 140 4.60 21.09 -18.30
CA GLY A 140 4.13 20.75 -16.97
C GLY A 140 3.37 19.43 -16.92
N VAL A 141 3.97 18.46 -16.22
CA VAL A 141 3.39 17.15 -15.87
C VAL A 141 3.76 16.82 -14.43
N GLY A 142 2.86 16.18 -13.68
CA GLY A 142 3.08 15.80 -12.28
C GLY A 142 3.88 14.49 -12.15
N ILE A 143 3.67 13.56 -13.07
CA ILE A 143 4.32 12.25 -13.09
C ILE A 143 4.99 12.04 -14.46
N VAL A 144 6.20 11.46 -14.44
CA VAL A 144 6.90 10.93 -15.62
C VAL A 144 7.25 9.48 -15.36
N ASN A 145 6.57 8.55 -16.05
CA ASN A 145 6.83 7.11 -15.93
C ASN A 145 7.65 6.60 -17.11
N TYR A 146 8.68 5.81 -16.86
CA TYR A 146 9.48 5.16 -17.89
C TYR A 146 9.58 3.65 -17.70
N ARG A 147 9.35 2.93 -18.81
CA ARG A 147 9.61 1.50 -18.96
C ARG A 147 10.38 1.25 -20.25
N GLY A 148 11.45 0.47 -20.20
CA GLY A 148 12.24 0.17 -21.39
C GLY A 148 13.63 -0.31 -21.06
N TRP A 149 14.63 0.20 -21.77
CA TRP A 149 16.05 -0.07 -21.55
C TRP A 149 16.81 1.21 -21.24
N GLY A 150 17.73 1.13 -20.26
CA GLY A 150 18.54 2.26 -19.85
C GLY A 150 19.83 1.83 -19.14
N ASP A 151 20.62 2.82 -18.79
CA ASP A 151 21.82 2.70 -17.95
C ASP A 151 21.99 3.98 -17.11
N ALA A 152 23.11 4.12 -16.41
CA ALA A 152 23.38 5.29 -15.58
C ALA A 152 23.33 6.62 -16.36
N ASN A 153 23.61 6.60 -17.66
CA ASN A 153 23.52 7.78 -18.52
C ASN A 153 22.08 8.12 -18.94
N GLY A 154 21.13 7.19 -18.78
CA GLY A 154 19.71 7.45 -19.05
C GLY A 154 19.01 6.43 -19.93
N TRP A 155 17.88 6.85 -20.50
CA TRP A 155 16.97 6.02 -21.28
C TRP A 155 17.45 5.92 -22.74
N HIS A 156 17.38 4.74 -23.32
CA HIS A 156 17.93 4.52 -24.67
C HIS A 156 16.87 4.43 -25.77
N TYR A 157 15.69 3.93 -25.48
CA TYR A 157 14.61 3.81 -26.45
C TYR A 157 13.25 4.10 -25.77
N PRO A 158 12.64 5.29 -25.91
CA PRO A 158 13.16 6.50 -26.58
C PRO A 158 14.35 7.14 -25.82
N GLU A 159 15.28 7.75 -26.58
CA GLU A 159 16.49 8.36 -25.99
C GLU A 159 16.16 9.56 -25.11
N PHE A 160 16.67 9.55 -23.87
CA PHE A 160 16.71 10.69 -22.97
C PHE A 160 17.86 10.51 -21.95
N HIS A 161 18.93 11.27 -22.12
CA HIS A 161 20.19 11.09 -21.41
C HIS A 161 20.49 12.23 -20.43
N VAL A 162 21.48 12.06 -19.57
CA VAL A 162 22.01 13.10 -18.65
C VAL A 162 22.23 14.43 -19.36
N SER A 163 22.79 14.41 -20.60
CA SER A 163 23.00 15.62 -21.39
C SER A 163 21.71 16.37 -21.78
N ASP A 164 20.56 15.65 -21.85
CA ASP A 164 19.27 16.21 -22.25
C ASP A 164 18.59 16.97 -21.11
N VAL A 165 18.93 16.62 -19.85
CA VAL A 165 18.43 17.31 -18.66
C VAL A 165 18.75 18.82 -18.68
N ALA A 166 19.89 19.18 -19.27
CA ALA A 166 20.27 20.60 -19.47
C ALA A 166 19.25 21.39 -20.30
N GLY A 167 18.53 20.72 -21.22
CA GLY A 167 17.51 21.32 -22.09
C GLY A 167 16.14 21.52 -21.42
N LEU A 168 15.91 20.99 -20.22
CA LEU A 168 14.70 21.20 -19.46
C LEU A 168 14.56 22.67 -19.04
N ASN A 169 13.34 23.16 -19.05
CA ASN A 169 12.97 24.52 -18.64
C ASN A 169 11.57 24.55 -18.00
N ASN A 170 11.26 23.53 -17.22
CA ASN A 170 9.96 23.33 -16.57
C ASN A 170 9.76 24.22 -15.32
N GLY A 171 10.78 24.93 -14.87
CA GLY A 171 10.66 25.83 -13.71
C GLY A 171 10.26 25.04 -12.44
N TRP A 172 9.29 25.58 -11.72
CA TRP A 172 8.75 24.98 -10.49
C TRP A 172 7.81 23.78 -10.71
N MET A 173 7.44 23.48 -11.95
CA MET A 173 6.67 22.26 -12.28
C MET A 173 7.63 21.06 -12.32
N THR A 174 8.08 20.61 -11.15
CA THR A 174 9.09 19.55 -10.98
C THR A 174 8.43 18.20 -10.69
N PRO A 175 8.23 17.35 -11.72
CA PRO A 175 7.53 16.06 -11.57
C PRO A 175 8.27 15.08 -10.69
N ILE A 176 7.54 14.05 -10.23
CA ILE A 176 8.09 12.82 -9.73
C ILE A 176 8.37 11.92 -10.93
N PHE A 177 9.59 11.37 -11.01
CA PHE A 177 9.98 10.41 -12.02
C PHE A 177 9.92 8.98 -11.44
N THR A 178 9.32 8.08 -12.19
CA THR A 178 9.34 6.65 -11.89
C THR A 178 10.02 5.91 -13.03
N SER A 179 11.25 5.47 -12.82
CA SER A 179 12.12 4.90 -13.84
C SER A 179 12.35 3.41 -13.58
N PHE A 180 11.37 2.58 -14.01
CA PHE A 180 11.46 1.13 -13.85
C PHE A 180 12.25 0.50 -14.99
N VAL A 181 13.57 0.66 -14.92
CA VAL A 181 14.55 0.24 -15.93
C VAL A 181 15.90 0.05 -15.24
N CYS A 182 16.89 -0.46 -15.96
CA CYS A 182 18.22 -0.70 -15.40
C CYS A 182 18.94 0.60 -15.00
N ASN A 183 19.64 0.62 -13.88
CA ASN A 183 20.77 1.47 -13.48
C ASN A 183 20.54 3.00 -13.46
N SER A 184 19.31 3.47 -13.55
CA SER A 184 19.02 4.91 -13.64
C SER A 184 19.33 5.71 -12.36
N ASN A 185 19.37 5.03 -11.21
CA ASN A 185 19.65 5.62 -9.88
C ASN A 185 20.92 5.02 -9.22
N ASP A 186 21.89 4.61 -10.02
CA ASP A 186 23.19 4.18 -9.50
C ASP A 186 24.08 5.40 -9.19
N PHE A 187 23.84 5.96 -8.00
CA PHE A 187 24.57 7.14 -7.49
C PHE A 187 25.99 6.82 -7.00
N ALA A 188 26.49 5.61 -7.23
CA ALA A 188 27.90 5.23 -7.08
C ALA A 188 28.59 4.89 -8.40
N ASN A 189 27.95 5.20 -9.55
CA ASN A 189 28.45 4.88 -10.89
C ASN A 189 29.59 5.79 -11.33
N ASN A 190 30.37 5.31 -12.29
CA ASN A 190 31.39 6.14 -12.95
C ASN A 190 30.79 7.23 -13.87
N VAL A 191 29.51 7.12 -14.23
CA VAL A 191 28.73 8.20 -14.86
C VAL A 191 28.17 9.03 -13.70
N ASP A 192 28.85 10.10 -13.36
CA ASP A 192 28.50 11.02 -12.28
C ASP A 192 28.31 12.43 -12.86
N PRO A 193 27.13 13.07 -12.69
CA PRO A 193 25.91 12.48 -12.11
C PRO A 193 25.27 11.38 -12.96
N CYS A 194 24.67 10.34 -12.36
CA CYS A 194 23.75 9.44 -13.05
C CYS A 194 22.47 10.18 -13.45
N LEU A 195 21.57 9.56 -14.24
CA LEU A 195 20.34 10.21 -14.69
C LEU A 195 19.50 10.73 -13.52
N GLY A 196 19.31 9.92 -12.47
CA GLY A 196 18.53 10.31 -11.30
C GLY A 196 19.09 11.54 -10.62
N GLU A 197 20.37 11.58 -10.36
CA GLU A 197 21.05 12.74 -9.77
C GLU A 197 20.98 13.99 -10.66
N ALA A 198 21.21 13.81 -11.97
CA ALA A 198 21.11 14.90 -12.91
C ALA A 198 19.73 15.57 -12.88
N LEU A 199 18.64 14.79 -12.76
CA LEU A 199 17.28 15.30 -12.71
C LEU A 199 17.00 16.06 -11.40
N ILE A 200 17.42 15.54 -10.25
CA ILE A 200 17.13 16.18 -8.97
C ILE A 200 18.05 17.35 -8.68
N ARG A 201 19.32 17.34 -9.16
CA ARG A 201 20.31 18.44 -9.02
C ARG A 201 20.06 19.60 -9.99
N ALA A 202 19.25 19.42 -11.07
CA ALA A 202 19.12 20.39 -12.17
C ALA A 202 18.55 21.74 -11.76
N GLY A 203 19.13 22.81 -12.29
CA GLY A 203 18.66 24.19 -12.14
C GLY A 203 19.40 25.02 -11.11
N THR A 204 18.74 26.05 -10.61
CA THR A 204 19.20 26.91 -9.50
C THR A 204 18.03 27.15 -8.55
N PRO A 205 18.27 27.64 -7.31
CA PRO A 205 17.18 27.92 -6.38
C PRO A 205 16.11 28.90 -6.88
N SER A 206 16.48 29.80 -7.82
CA SER A 206 15.55 30.76 -8.41
C SER A 206 15.04 30.36 -9.80
N ASN A 207 15.61 29.34 -10.39
CA ASN A 207 15.21 28.81 -11.70
C ASN A 207 15.44 27.30 -11.72
N PRO A 208 14.65 26.52 -10.95
CA PRO A 208 14.77 25.07 -10.88
C PRO A 208 14.35 24.41 -12.19
N LYS A 209 14.73 23.16 -12.38
CA LYS A 209 14.33 22.30 -13.49
C LYS A 209 14.46 20.82 -13.10
N GLY A 210 14.04 19.91 -14.00
CA GLY A 210 14.09 18.48 -13.76
C GLY A 210 12.99 18.01 -12.83
N GLY A 211 13.29 17.06 -11.94
CA GLY A 211 12.34 16.46 -11.01
C GLY A 211 12.54 16.91 -9.56
N VAL A 212 11.50 16.70 -8.74
CA VAL A 212 11.57 16.81 -7.28
C VAL A 212 12.09 15.53 -6.66
N ALA A 213 11.76 14.37 -7.24
CA ALA A 213 12.24 13.05 -6.85
C ALA A 213 12.27 12.11 -8.05
N ILE A 214 13.03 11.02 -7.94
CA ILE A 214 13.04 9.92 -8.87
C ILE A 214 13.20 8.59 -8.15
N VAL A 215 12.41 7.61 -8.58
CA VAL A 215 12.51 6.20 -8.20
C VAL A 215 13.19 5.43 -9.32
N GLY A 216 14.14 4.58 -9.02
CA GLY A 216 14.80 3.73 -10.00
C GLY A 216 15.88 2.84 -9.39
N PRO A 217 16.33 1.82 -10.11
CA PRO A 217 17.34 0.89 -9.59
C PRO A 217 18.77 1.35 -9.83
N SER A 218 19.66 0.79 -9.02
CA SER A 218 21.12 0.90 -9.17
C SER A 218 21.74 -0.24 -9.96
N ASP A 219 21.03 -1.35 -10.16
CA ASP A 219 21.53 -2.51 -10.92
C ASP A 219 21.34 -2.35 -12.44
N LEU A 220 22.32 -2.85 -13.22
CA LEU A 220 22.30 -2.78 -14.68
C LEU A 220 21.50 -3.91 -15.36
N HIS A 221 21.20 -4.99 -14.64
CA HIS A 221 20.63 -6.22 -15.21
C HIS A 221 19.24 -6.55 -14.64
N THR A 222 18.48 -5.53 -14.19
CA THR A 222 17.10 -5.75 -13.73
C THR A 222 16.23 -6.35 -14.84
N SER A 223 15.44 -7.37 -14.51
CA SER A 223 14.59 -8.07 -15.47
C SER A 223 13.27 -7.33 -15.72
N THR A 224 12.79 -7.41 -16.96
CA THR A 224 11.53 -6.80 -17.38
C THR A 224 10.33 -7.31 -16.59
N LYS A 225 10.24 -8.61 -16.31
CA LYS A 225 9.08 -9.19 -15.61
C LYS A 225 8.92 -8.62 -14.20
N TYR A 226 10.00 -8.46 -13.44
CA TYR A 226 9.94 -7.88 -12.09
C TYR A 226 9.67 -6.38 -12.13
N ASN A 227 10.30 -5.65 -13.05
CA ASN A 227 10.05 -4.22 -13.24
C ASN A 227 8.60 -3.93 -13.65
N ASN A 228 7.94 -4.81 -14.41
CA ASN A 228 6.51 -4.70 -14.75
C ASN A 228 5.66 -4.77 -13.49
N VAL A 229 5.92 -5.75 -12.63
CA VAL A 229 5.18 -5.96 -11.38
C VAL A 229 5.36 -4.76 -10.45
N ILE A 230 6.60 -4.34 -10.18
CA ILE A 230 6.87 -3.19 -9.30
C ILE A 230 6.14 -1.94 -9.80
N ASN A 231 6.19 -1.68 -11.12
CA ASN A 231 5.51 -0.53 -11.72
C ASN A 231 3.98 -0.64 -11.56
N ALA A 232 3.41 -1.80 -11.83
CA ALA A 232 1.97 -2.00 -11.73
C ALA A 232 1.48 -1.85 -10.29
N TYR A 233 2.07 -2.58 -9.34
CA TYR A 233 1.67 -2.53 -7.94
C TYR A 233 1.90 -1.17 -7.28
N MET A 234 2.92 -0.41 -7.69
CA MET A 234 3.07 0.97 -7.21
C MET A 234 1.91 1.86 -7.67
N PHE A 235 1.49 1.77 -8.93
CA PHE A 235 0.37 2.57 -9.43
C PHE A 235 -0.97 2.10 -8.88
N ASP A 236 -1.17 0.80 -8.73
CA ASP A 236 -2.34 0.20 -8.11
C ASP A 236 -2.52 0.70 -6.67
N ALA A 237 -1.47 0.58 -5.86
CA ALA A 237 -1.48 1.09 -4.48
C ALA A 237 -1.73 2.61 -4.40
N MET A 238 -1.23 3.39 -5.36
CA MET A 238 -1.49 4.83 -5.39
C MET A 238 -2.94 5.16 -5.73
N LEU A 239 -3.56 4.42 -6.65
CA LEU A 239 -4.86 4.75 -7.23
C LEU A 239 -6.02 4.08 -6.47
N ASP A 240 -5.88 2.79 -6.12
CA ASP A 240 -6.93 2.01 -5.47
C ASP A 240 -6.82 2.04 -3.93
N ASP A 241 -5.59 1.98 -3.38
CA ASP A 241 -5.36 1.99 -1.93
C ASP A 241 -5.08 3.39 -1.36
N GLU A 242 -5.07 4.43 -2.20
CA GLU A 242 -4.80 5.82 -1.84
C GLU A 242 -3.43 6.04 -1.13
N ILE A 243 -2.45 5.14 -1.38
CA ILE A 243 -1.09 5.26 -0.83
C ILE A 243 -0.31 6.29 -1.67
N VAL A 244 -0.36 7.54 -1.28
CA VAL A 244 0.16 8.66 -2.09
C VAL A 244 1.44 9.29 -1.57
N GLU A 245 2.04 8.81 -0.48
CA GLU A 245 3.42 9.15 -0.11
C GLU A 245 4.42 8.29 -0.90
N LEU A 246 5.50 8.91 -1.36
CA LEU A 246 6.44 8.29 -2.31
C LEU A 246 7.10 7.02 -1.75
N GLY A 247 7.59 7.04 -0.51
CA GLY A 247 8.24 5.88 0.13
C GLY A 247 7.29 4.68 0.26
N PRO A 248 6.12 4.86 0.90
CA PRO A 248 5.09 3.84 0.98
C PRO A 248 4.66 3.27 -0.38
N ALA A 249 4.41 4.12 -1.38
CA ALA A 249 4.02 3.70 -2.72
C ALA A 249 5.09 2.84 -3.43
N VAL A 250 6.37 3.20 -3.30
CA VAL A 250 7.48 2.40 -3.83
C VAL A 250 7.57 1.04 -3.14
N ASN A 251 7.44 1.01 -1.80
CA ASN A 251 7.46 -0.24 -1.06
C ASN A 251 6.26 -1.14 -1.42
N ALA A 252 5.07 -0.58 -1.62
CA ALA A 252 3.92 -1.33 -2.13
C ALA A 252 4.23 -2.00 -3.48
N GLY A 253 4.87 -1.26 -4.40
CA GLY A 253 5.37 -1.82 -5.66
C GLY A 253 6.34 -2.99 -5.47
N LEU A 254 7.29 -2.86 -4.55
CA LEU A 254 8.26 -3.93 -4.23
C LEU A 254 7.61 -5.15 -3.56
N PHE A 255 6.64 -4.92 -2.67
CA PHE A 255 5.85 -6.01 -2.08
C PHE A 255 5.04 -6.80 -3.11
N GLY A 256 4.69 -6.21 -4.25
CA GLY A 256 4.11 -6.94 -5.38
C GLY A 256 4.94 -8.17 -5.79
N LEU A 257 6.27 -8.12 -5.65
CA LEU A 257 7.13 -9.27 -5.95
C LEU A 257 6.91 -10.45 -5.00
N THR A 258 6.55 -10.21 -3.76
CA THR A 258 6.28 -11.29 -2.80
C THR A 258 5.01 -12.06 -3.15
N ARG A 259 4.05 -11.39 -3.77
CA ARG A 259 2.80 -11.95 -4.25
C ARG A 259 2.99 -12.69 -5.59
N GLU A 260 3.66 -12.04 -6.56
CA GLU A 260 3.81 -12.59 -7.92
C GLU A 260 4.90 -13.67 -8.01
N PHE A 261 5.89 -13.65 -7.12
CA PHE A 261 7.01 -14.59 -7.13
C PHE A 261 7.29 -15.16 -5.74
N PRO A 262 6.32 -15.84 -5.10
CA PRO A 262 6.44 -16.30 -3.70
C PRO A 262 7.56 -17.31 -3.49
N ASN A 263 7.99 -18.01 -4.54
CA ASN A 263 9.07 -19.01 -4.50
C ASN A 263 10.48 -18.42 -4.68
N LEU A 264 10.60 -17.10 -4.95
CA LEU A 264 11.88 -16.39 -5.15
C LEU A 264 12.23 -15.53 -3.93
N ASN A 265 12.20 -16.13 -2.73
CA ASN A 265 12.40 -15.48 -1.44
C ASN A 265 13.72 -15.85 -0.75
N GLY A 266 14.61 -16.58 -1.42
CA GLY A 266 15.94 -16.92 -0.92
C GLY A 266 16.93 -15.76 -1.00
N PRO A 267 18.11 -15.90 -0.34
CA PRO A 267 19.18 -14.91 -0.42
C PRO A 267 19.62 -14.64 -1.87
N GLU A 268 19.69 -13.37 -2.24
CA GLU A 268 20.00 -12.88 -3.59
C GLU A 268 18.97 -13.28 -4.67
N GLU A 269 17.81 -13.88 -4.31
CA GLU A 269 16.69 -14.09 -5.22
C GLU A 269 15.89 -12.79 -5.43
N ALA A 270 14.91 -12.83 -6.34
CA ALA A 270 14.28 -11.61 -6.84
C ALA A 270 13.67 -10.73 -5.73
N GLN A 271 13.01 -11.29 -4.72
CA GLN A 271 12.39 -10.47 -3.68
C GLN A 271 13.45 -9.64 -2.95
N GLU A 272 14.43 -10.25 -2.29
CA GLU A 272 15.47 -9.54 -1.55
C GLU A 272 16.28 -8.60 -2.45
N PHE A 273 16.66 -9.09 -3.65
CA PHE A 273 17.47 -8.32 -4.59
C PHE A 273 16.82 -6.99 -4.98
N TYR A 274 15.54 -6.99 -5.34
CA TYR A 274 14.85 -5.79 -5.78
C TYR A 274 14.59 -4.78 -4.65
N PHE A 275 14.38 -5.22 -3.41
CA PHE A 275 14.36 -4.32 -2.26
C PHE A 275 15.68 -3.60 -2.06
N HIS A 276 16.82 -4.25 -2.37
CA HIS A 276 18.14 -3.62 -2.24
C HIS A 276 18.46 -2.65 -3.37
N VAL A 277 18.11 -2.96 -4.62
CA VAL A 277 18.59 -2.17 -5.75
C VAL A 277 17.69 -0.98 -6.11
N TYR A 278 16.42 -0.96 -5.70
CA TYR A 278 15.55 0.19 -5.94
C TYR A 278 15.79 1.29 -4.91
N ASN A 279 16.12 2.49 -5.40
CA ASN A 279 16.45 3.65 -4.58
C ASN A 279 15.54 4.83 -4.88
N ILE A 280 15.25 5.65 -3.87
CA ILE A 280 14.58 6.94 -3.99
C ILE A 280 15.64 8.04 -3.89
N LEU A 281 15.88 8.75 -5.00
CA LEU A 281 16.62 10.00 -4.98
C LEU A 281 15.62 11.14 -4.85
N GLY A 282 15.49 11.68 -3.62
CA GLY A 282 14.45 12.63 -3.22
C GLY A 282 14.02 12.44 -1.77
N ASP A 283 13.03 13.19 -1.34
CA ASP A 283 12.40 13.05 -0.02
C ASP A 283 11.36 11.93 -0.07
N PRO A 284 11.48 10.85 0.73
CA PRO A 284 10.54 9.73 0.68
C PRO A 284 9.14 10.06 1.25
N SER A 285 9.00 11.16 1.99
CA SER A 285 7.73 11.62 2.57
C SER A 285 6.92 12.53 1.63
N ILE A 286 7.42 12.76 0.40
CA ILE A 286 6.76 13.67 -0.54
C ILE A 286 5.42 13.07 -1.00
N SER A 287 4.35 13.88 -0.99
CA SER A 287 3.05 13.46 -1.50
C SER A 287 3.04 13.43 -3.02
N ILE A 288 2.54 12.34 -3.60
CA ILE A 288 2.26 12.21 -5.02
C ILE A 288 0.87 12.79 -5.24
N TYR A 289 0.76 13.95 -5.87
CA TYR A 289 -0.55 14.54 -6.15
C TYR A 289 -1.19 13.85 -7.36
N LEU A 290 -2.23 13.09 -7.12
CA LEU A 290 -3.04 12.44 -8.16
C LEU A 290 -4.13 13.36 -8.71
N ASN A 291 -4.59 14.29 -7.87
CA ASN A 291 -5.60 15.30 -8.19
C ASN A 291 -5.11 16.70 -7.81
N GLU A 292 -5.95 17.71 -7.97
CA GLU A 292 -5.68 19.05 -7.44
C GLU A 292 -5.58 18.94 -5.90
N PRO A 293 -4.44 19.33 -5.30
CA PRO A 293 -4.27 19.18 -3.86
C PRO A 293 -5.21 20.07 -3.06
N HIS A 294 -5.65 19.60 -1.92
CA HIS A 294 -6.49 20.32 -0.97
C HIS A 294 -5.72 21.44 -0.27
N GLU A 295 -6.43 22.47 0.20
CA GLU A 295 -5.87 23.53 1.01
C GLU A 295 -6.35 23.43 2.47
N PHE A 296 -5.47 23.78 3.42
CA PHE A 296 -5.84 23.88 4.81
C PHE A 296 -6.41 25.25 5.15
N SER A 297 -7.44 25.27 5.99
CA SER A 297 -7.85 26.42 6.78
C SER A 297 -7.36 26.21 8.21
N ILE A 298 -6.41 27.04 8.65
CA ILE A 298 -5.80 26.95 9.98
C ILE A 298 -6.34 28.08 10.82
N SER A 299 -6.92 27.73 11.98
CA SER A 299 -7.37 28.69 12.99
C SER A 299 -6.56 28.46 14.27
N ASN A 300 -6.02 29.54 14.79
CA ASN A 300 -5.25 29.56 16.03
C ASN A 300 -5.48 30.91 16.76
N GLU A 301 -5.40 30.91 18.06
CA GLU A 301 -5.40 32.10 18.88
C GLU A 301 -3.99 32.66 19.03
N GLU A 302 -3.87 33.97 19.41
CA GLU A 302 -2.58 34.56 19.76
C GLU A 302 -2.00 33.82 20.99
N LEU A 303 -0.73 33.46 20.91
CA LEU A 303 0.01 32.91 22.04
C LEU A 303 0.22 33.96 23.12
N SER A 304 -0.06 33.63 24.37
CA SER A 304 0.32 34.42 25.51
C SER A 304 1.63 33.90 26.10
N VAL A 305 2.54 34.82 26.43
CA VAL A 305 3.73 34.48 27.24
C VAL A 305 3.30 33.93 28.59
N LEU A 306 2.07 34.24 29.00
CA LEU A 306 1.50 33.84 30.29
C LEU A 306 1.41 32.32 30.44
N ASP A 307 0.93 31.62 29.44
CA ASP A 307 0.66 30.17 29.52
C ASP A 307 1.41 29.34 28.47
N GLY A 308 1.90 29.96 27.37
CA GLY A 308 2.53 29.23 26.29
C GLY A 308 1.61 28.20 25.60
N TYR A 309 0.31 28.25 25.89
CA TYR A 309 -0.67 27.32 25.37
C TYR A 309 -1.11 27.71 23.98
N LEU A 310 -1.00 26.78 23.07
CA LEU A 310 -1.40 26.92 21.68
C LEU A 310 -2.43 25.86 21.30
N GLU A 311 -3.58 26.31 20.87
CA GLU A 311 -4.62 25.45 20.28
C GLU A 311 -4.72 25.76 18.78
N ILE A 312 -4.60 24.71 17.97
CA ILE A 312 -4.62 24.77 16.52
C ILE A 312 -5.82 23.96 16.05
N SER A 313 -6.70 24.57 15.26
CA SER A 313 -7.80 23.87 14.59
C SER A 313 -7.56 23.87 13.08
N VAL A 314 -7.67 22.70 12.48
CA VAL A 314 -7.40 22.48 11.05
C VAL A 314 -8.65 21.93 10.37
N SER A 315 -9.06 22.58 9.30
CA SER A 315 -10.11 22.13 8.39
C SER A 315 -9.67 22.20 6.95
N ASP A 316 -10.37 21.52 6.05
CA ASP A 316 -10.20 21.68 4.61
C ASP A 316 -10.86 22.97 4.09
N GLU A 317 -10.76 23.22 2.78
CA GLU A 317 -11.38 24.35 2.09
C GLU A 317 -12.92 24.38 2.16
N ASN A 318 -13.56 23.25 2.50
CA ASN A 318 -15.02 23.11 2.68
C ASN A 318 -15.44 23.25 4.13
N GLY A 319 -14.48 23.35 5.06
CA GLY A 319 -14.71 23.50 6.50
C GLY A 319 -14.88 22.16 7.24
N PHE A 320 -14.58 21.02 6.62
CA PHE A 320 -14.54 19.74 7.32
C PHE A 320 -13.24 19.61 8.13
N ALA A 321 -13.36 19.07 9.33
CA ALA A 321 -12.22 18.81 10.20
C ALA A 321 -11.23 17.84 9.54
N VAL A 322 -9.92 18.15 9.60
CA VAL A 322 -8.86 17.28 9.08
C VAL A 322 -8.18 16.59 10.26
N ALA A 323 -8.47 15.31 10.45
CA ALA A 323 -7.81 14.44 11.42
C ALA A 323 -6.42 14.00 10.94
N ASP A 324 -5.56 13.59 11.88
CA ASP A 324 -4.21 13.03 11.63
C ASP A 324 -3.29 13.92 10.76
N ALA A 325 -3.54 15.23 10.71
CA ALA A 325 -2.63 16.16 10.07
C ALA A 325 -1.42 16.43 10.99
N ASN A 326 -0.22 16.30 10.45
CA ASN A 326 1.03 16.55 11.17
C ASN A 326 1.22 18.05 11.46
N ILE A 327 1.35 18.42 12.73
CA ILE A 327 1.60 19.78 13.19
C ILE A 327 3.05 19.93 13.62
N SER A 328 3.72 20.97 13.14
CA SER A 328 5.03 21.38 13.63
C SER A 328 5.00 22.86 14.00
N VAL A 329 5.41 23.17 15.23
CA VAL A 329 5.58 24.54 15.70
C VAL A 329 7.06 24.84 15.81
N ILE A 330 7.52 25.85 15.09
CA ILE A 330 8.95 26.13 14.92
C ILE A 330 9.23 27.60 15.22
N THR A 331 10.40 27.91 15.74
CA THR A 331 10.94 29.28 15.78
C THR A 331 12.42 29.25 15.42
N ASN A 332 12.84 30.12 14.45
CA ASN A 332 14.19 30.14 13.92
C ASN A 332 14.68 28.71 13.58
N ASP A 333 15.56 28.13 14.42
CA ASP A 333 16.20 26.84 14.20
C ASP A 333 15.71 25.75 15.18
N ARG A 334 14.62 26.01 15.91
CA ARG A 334 14.12 25.10 16.96
C ARG A 334 12.71 24.65 16.67
N ILE A 335 12.51 23.34 16.74
CA ILE A 335 11.19 22.74 16.83
C ILE A 335 10.75 22.82 18.28
N LEU A 336 9.64 23.49 18.53
CA LEU A 336 9.05 23.66 19.84
C LEU A 336 8.01 22.58 20.15
N PHE A 337 7.29 22.12 19.11
CA PHE A 337 6.27 21.08 19.24
C PHE A 337 6.15 20.28 17.95
N LYS A 338 5.85 19.00 18.08
CA LYS A 338 5.34 18.10 17.03
C LYS A 338 4.17 17.30 17.57
N GLY A 339 3.14 17.14 16.76
CA GLY A 339 1.95 16.36 17.08
C GLY A 339 1.04 16.25 15.87
N ASN A 340 -0.08 15.60 16.05
CA ASN A 340 -1.10 15.42 15.03
C ASN A 340 -2.41 16.09 15.47
N THR A 341 -3.31 16.35 14.53
CA THR A 341 -4.69 16.70 14.84
C THR A 341 -5.49 15.46 15.21
N ASP A 342 -6.42 15.64 16.14
CA ASP A 342 -7.38 14.61 16.55
C ASP A 342 -8.54 14.45 15.53
N SER A 343 -9.53 13.61 15.87
CA SER A 343 -10.68 13.32 15.00
C SER A 343 -11.58 14.53 14.71
N VAL A 344 -11.45 15.62 15.49
CA VAL A 344 -12.18 16.88 15.26
C VAL A 344 -11.26 17.98 14.69
N GLY A 345 -10.08 17.60 14.21
CA GLY A 345 -9.12 18.49 13.55
C GLY A 345 -8.37 19.41 14.52
N GLN A 346 -8.25 19.07 15.82
CA GLN A 346 -7.59 19.89 16.82
C GLN A 346 -6.25 19.30 17.23
N SER A 347 -5.28 20.20 17.47
CA SER A 347 -4.01 19.88 18.13
C SER A 347 -3.72 20.94 19.18
N LYS A 348 -3.19 20.53 20.33
CA LYS A 348 -2.95 21.40 21.48
C LYS A 348 -1.51 21.19 21.95
N ALA A 349 -0.85 22.28 22.30
CA ALA A 349 0.54 22.26 22.75
C ALA A 349 0.78 23.28 23.87
N THR A 350 1.71 22.97 24.75
CA THR A 350 2.32 23.96 25.64
C THR A 350 3.79 24.10 25.27
N ILE A 351 4.22 25.32 24.97
CA ILE A 351 5.56 25.66 24.51
C ILE A 351 6.15 26.80 25.31
N ASP A 352 7.46 26.78 25.54
CA ASP A 352 8.17 27.91 26.17
C ASP A 352 8.40 29.02 25.14
N VAL A 353 7.69 30.14 25.29
CA VAL A 353 7.74 31.30 24.40
C VAL A 353 8.27 32.56 25.09
N SER A 354 8.88 32.43 26.26
CA SER A 354 9.30 33.55 27.13
C SER A 354 10.19 34.63 26.47
N ASP A 355 10.94 34.29 25.43
CA ASP A 355 11.84 35.19 24.70
C ASP A 355 11.55 35.20 23.16
N ILE A 356 10.36 34.80 22.73
CA ILE A 356 10.04 34.58 21.34
C ILE A 356 8.92 35.55 20.91
N PRO A 357 9.10 36.36 19.84
CA PRO A 357 8.08 37.31 19.41
C PRO A 357 6.95 36.68 18.55
N SER A 358 7.25 35.54 17.88
CA SER A 358 6.28 34.77 17.09
C SER A 358 6.79 33.35 16.90
N VAL A 359 5.87 32.44 16.59
CA VAL A 359 6.18 31.08 16.17
C VAL A 359 5.53 30.79 14.82
N ASP A 360 6.16 29.91 14.04
CA ASP A 360 5.66 29.41 12.77
C ASP A 360 4.98 28.06 12.98
N VAL A 361 3.72 27.94 12.56
CA VAL A 361 2.94 26.72 12.58
C VAL A 361 2.88 26.16 11.17
N PHE A 362 3.32 24.93 10.98
CA PHE A 362 3.20 24.17 9.74
C PHE A 362 2.27 22.99 9.91
N VAL A 363 1.41 22.77 8.92
CA VAL A 363 0.46 21.66 8.86
C VAL A 363 0.72 20.85 7.59
N ASN A 364 0.90 19.53 7.73
CA ASN A 364 1.14 18.63 6.61
C ASN A 364 0.21 17.42 6.68
N LYS A 365 -0.32 17.03 5.55
CA LYS A 365 -1.01 15.77 5.33
C LYS A 365 -0.88 15.41 3.84
N ALA A 366 -0.86 14.12 3.51
CA ALA A 366 -0.89 13.64 2.13
C ALA A 366 -2.07 14.24 1.36
N SER A 367 -1.89 14.54 0.09
CA SER A 367 -2.85 15.19 -0.79
C SER A 367 -3.20 16.66 -0.46
N PHE A 368 -2.56 17.26 0.55
CA PHE A 368 -2.73 18.67 0.90
C PHE A 368 -1.49 19.52 0.58
N ILE A 369 -1.72 20.77 0.20
CA ILE A 369 -0.65 21.78 0.19
C ILE A 369 -0.27 22.09 1.63
N GLN A 370 1.04 22.18 1.94
CA GLN A 370 1.50 22.49 3.29
C GLN A 370 0.85 23.79 3.80
N GLY A 371 0.12 23.67 4.91
CA GLY A 371 -0.45 24.82 5.61
C GLY A 371 0.62 25.60 6.39
N TYR A 372 0.43 26.92 6.48
CA TYR A 372 1.31 27.79 7.24
C TYR A 372 0.53 28.90 7.94
N SER A 373 0.86 29.15 9.21
CA SER A 373 0.37 30.29 9.97
C SER A 373 1.46 30.84 10.89
N GLU A 374 1.63 32.15 10.95
CA GLU A 374 2.47 32.82 11.94
C GLU A 374 1.61 33.22 13.13
N VAL A 375 2.01 32.83 14.33
CA VAL A 375 1.33 33.13 15.59
C VAL A 375 2.17 34.10 16.40
N LEU A 376 1.60 35.27 16.69
CA LEU A 376 2.26 36.30 17.49
C LEU A 376 2.22 35.93 18.97
N VAL A 377 3.28 36.32 19.69
CA VAL A 377 3.39 36.15 21.15
C VAL A 377 3.21 37.50 21.85
N SER A 378 2.22 37.60 22.72
CA SER A 378 1.93 38.79 23.52
C SER A 378 2.43 38.67 24.95
N SER A 379 2.78 39.77 25.62
CA SER A 379 3.24 39.82 26.98
C SER A 379 2.41 40.80 27.83
N TYR A 380 2.29 40.48 29.12
CA TYR A 380 1.55 41.24 30.09
C TYR A 380 2.42 41.62 31.31
N ASP A 381 2.00 42.59 32.15
CA ASP A 381 2.76 43.08 33.29
C ASP A 381 2.85 42.04 34.46
N TYR A 382 1.91 41.08 34.51
CA TYR A 382 1.85 40.01 35.51
C TYR A 382 1.80 38.67 34.79
N ASP A 383 2.96 38.06 34.57
CA ASP A 383 3.01 36.84 33.76
C ASP A 383 3.63 35.66 34.53
N LEU A 384 2.97 34.51 34.42
CA LEU A 384 3.52 33.22 34.83
C LEU A 384 3.69 32.36 33.56
N ALA A 385 4.82 31.70 33.43
CA ALA A 385 5.09 30.78 32.34
C ALA A 385 5.27 29.36 32.88
N LEU A 386 4.73 28.38 32.20
CA LEU A 386 5.02 26.97 32.40
C LEU A 386 6.36 26.67 31.72
N LEU A 387 7.38 26.31 32.47
CA LEU A 387 8.68 25.89 31.94
C LEU A 387 8.73 24.38 31.59
N GLY A 388 7.84 23.62 32.24
CA GLY A 388 7.77 22.17 32.09
C GLY A 388 6.98 21.56 33.24
N TYR A 389 7.03 20.27 33.33
CA TYR A 389 6.38 19.52 34.41
C TYR A 389 7.20 18.26 34.70
N GLU A 390 7.09 17.80 35.95
CA GLU A 390 7.60 16.49 36.37
C GLU A 390 6.38 15.56 36.57
N ILE A 391 6.43 14.36 36.06
CA ILE A 391 5.43 13.32 36.23
C ILE A 391 5.99 12.27 37.18
N ASN A 392 5.20 11.97 38.19
CA ASN A 392 5.41 10.84 39.08
C ASN A 392 4.29 9.83 38.86
N ASP A 393 4.61 8.72 38.30
CA ASP A 393 3.75 7.62 37.88
C ASP A 393 4.13 6.31 38.56
N ALA A 394 3.31 5.27 38.39
CA ALA A 394 3.49 3.99 39.07
C ALA A 394 4.66 3.19 38.49
N ASN A 395 5.00 3.37 37.21
CA ASN A 395 6.06 2.66 36.48
C ASN A 395 7.37 3.46 36.40
N GLU A 396 7.40 4.68 36.96
CA GLU A 396 8.58 5.57 37.04
C GLU A 396 9.18 5.95 35.66
N ASN A 397 8.37 5.94 34.56
CA ASN A 397 8.85 6.29 33.24
C ASN A 397 8.68 7.79 32.89
N GLY A 398 7.95 8.54 33.70
CA GLY A 398 7.76 9.98 33.55
C GLY A 398 6.78 10.38 32.43
N ASN A 399 5.95 9.48 31.97
CA ASN A 399 4.98 9.69 30.92
C ASN A 399 3.54 9.73 31.45
N LEU A 400 2.64 10.38 30.70
CA LEU A 400 1.21 10.31 30.94
C LEU A 400 0.61 9.27 29.98
N GLU A 401 0.20 8.14 30.53
CA GLU A 401 -0.26 6.99 29.74
C GLU A 401 -1.74 6.68 29.96
N VAL A 402 -2.36 6.07 28.96
CA VAL A 402 -3.77 5.68 29.05
C VAL A 402 -3.95 4.62 30.15
N GLY A 403 -4.94 4.82 31.04
CA GLY A 403 -5.28 3.92 32.15
C GLY A 403 -4.57 4.23 33.45
N GLU A 404 -3.50 5.01 33.43
CA GLU A 404 -2.66 5.32 34.55
C GLU A 404 -3.19 6.49 35.41
N VAL A 405 -2.83 6.48 36.68
CA VAL A 405 -3.03 7.60 37.60
C VAL A 405 -1.66 8.23 37.84
N VAL A 406 -1.52 9.48 37.43
CA VAL A 406 -0.25 10.19 37.54
C VAL A 406 -0.36 11.44 38.40
N ASP A 407 0.72 11.78 39.09
CA ASP A 407 0.92 13.03 39.82
C ASP A 407 1.79 13.97 38.98
N ILE A 408 1.23 15.10 38.56
CA ILE A 408 1.89 16.10 37.73
C ILE A 408 2.32 17.28 38.63
N TYR A 409 3.58 17.65 38.55
CA TYR A 409 4.18 18.77 39.25
C TYR A 409 4.63 19.85 38.25
N PRO A 410 3.78 20.82 37.89
CA PRO A 410 4.16 21.91 37.00
C PRO A 410 5.34 22.74 37.56
N VAL A 411 6.27 23.13 36.69
CA VAL A 411 7.37 24.05 36.98
C VAL A 411 7.02 25.41 36.39
N ILE A 412 6.80 26.38 37.27
CA ILE A 412 6.31 27.72 36.91
C ILE A 412 7.38 28.75 37.12
N LYS A 413 7.54 29.70 36.20
CA LYS A 413 8.43 30.86 36.27
C LYS A 413 7.60 32.14 36.24
N ASN A 414 7.93 33.09 37.09
CA ASN A 414 7.42 34.44 36.99
C ASN A 414 8.23 35.21 35.94
N ILE A 415 7.61 35.51 34.79
CA ILE A 415 8.22 36.28 33.71
C ILE A 415 7.75 37.74 33.68
N GLY A 416 6.82 38.09 34.57
CA GLY A 416 6.35 39.46 34.79
C GLY A 416 7.29 40.32 35.57
N ASN A 417 6.93 41.59 35.75
CA ASN A 417 7.71 42.60 36.47
C ASN A 417 7.34 42.72 37.93
N SER A 418 6.38 41.94 38.42
CA SER A 418 5.88 42.02 39.80
C SER A 418 5.93 40.64 40.48
N THR A 419 5.97 40.67 41.83
CA THR A 419 5.90 39.43 42.62
C THR A 419 4.47 38.85 42.55
N SER A 420 4.36 37.54 42.32
CA SER A 420 3.09 36.83 42.24
C SER A 420 2.98 35.77 43.34
N ASN A 421 1.72 35.61 43.85
CA ASN A 421 1.34 34.59 44.81
C ASN A 421 -0.08 34.14 44.47
N TYR A 422 -0.23 32.92 43.99
CA TYR A 422 -1.53 32.38 43.49
C TYR A 422 -1.83 31.03 44.16
N THR A 423 -3.14 30.84 44.42
CA THR A 423 -3.72 29.52 44.68
C THR A 423 -4.75 29.29 43.57
N GLY A 424 -4.77 28.10 42.98
CA GLY A 424 -5.65 27.84 41.86
C GLY A 424 -6.30 26.46 41.93
N THR A 425 -7.24 26.26 41.05
CA THR A 425 -7.85 24.96 40.80
C THR A 425 -7.62 24.56 39.38
N VAL A 426 -7.49 23.26 39.16
CA VAL A 426 -7.34 22.72 37.81
C VAL A 426 -8.69 22.25 37.28
N ASP A 427 -8.97 22.60 36.05
CA ASP A 427 -10.11 22.09 35.29
C ASP A 427 -9.61 21.42 34.01
N ILE A 428 -10.33 20.42 33.52
CA ILE A 428 -10.03 19.69 32.28
C ILE A 428 -11.19 19.90 31.31
N ASP A 429 -10.88 20.26 30.09
CA ASP A 429 -11.88 20.53 29.04
C ASP A 429 -12.79 19.34 28.69
N ASN A 430 -12.31 18.12 28.85
CA ASN A 430 -13.03 16.91 28.43
C ASN A 430 -13.07 15.87 29.55
N LEU A 431 -14.05 15.97 30.44
CA LEU A 431 -14.24 15.06 31.56
C LEU A 431 -14.65 13.63 31.19
N GLU A 432 -15.01 13.37 29.91
CA GLU A 432 -15.34 12.02 29.48
C GLU A 432 -14.05 11.19 29.32
N ASN A 433 -12.98 11.82 28.85
CA ASN A 433 -11.69 11.18 28.58
C ASN A 433 -10.73 11.18 29.78
N TYR A 434 -10.99 12.01 30.82
CA TYR A 434 -10.09 12.19 31.95
C TYR A 434 -10.84 12.24 33.28
N GLN A 435 -10.15 11.91 34.35
CA GLN A 435 -10.65 12.08 35.71
C GLN A 435 -9.64 12.89 36.52
N ILE A 436 -10.05 14.05 37.04
CA ILE A 436 -9.28 14.79 38.04
C ILE A 436 -9.51 14.15 39.38
N ILE A 437 -8.46 13.74 40.07
CA ILE A 437 -8.49 13.16 41.42
C ILE A 437 -8.15 14.23 42.47
N SER A 438 -7.14 15.09 42.15
CA SER A 438 -6.74 16.24 42.95
C SER A 438 -6.50 17.45 42.07
N SER A 439 -7.14 18.59 42.38
CA SER A 439 -7.08 19.80 41.54
C SER A 439 -6.70 21.07 42.29
N GLU A 440 -6.63 21.03 43.64
CA GLU A 440 -6.27 22.22 44.43
C GLU A 440 -4.75 22.28 44.64
N PHE A 441 -4.13 23.44 44.33
CA PHE A 441 -2.70 23.64 44.48
C PHE A 441 -2.38 25.08 44.89
N GLU A 442 -1.19 25.26 45.44
CA GLU A 442 -0.66 26.58 45.82
C GLU A 442 0.65 26.84 45.00
N ILE A 443 0.68 28.00 44.34
CA ILE A 443 1.89 28.50 43.71
C ILE A 443 2.61 29.35 44.75
N PRO A 444 3.88 29.06 45.08
CA PRO A 444 4.63 29.87 46.04
C PRO A 444 4.83 31.30 45.54
N GLU A 445 5.03 32.23 46.45
CA GLU A 445 5.36 33.61 46.09
C GLU A 445 6.65 33.65 45.23
N LEU A 446 6.52 34.13 43.99
CA LEU A 446 7.62 34.23 43.02
C LEU A 446 7.92 35.69 42.70
N GLY A 447 9.13 36.13 42.96
CA GLY A 447 9.64 37.40 42.45
C GLY A 447 9.92 37.37 40.94
N PRO A 448 10.09 38.53 40.27
CA PRO A 448 10.38 38.58 38.84
C PRO A 448 11.63 37.74 38.48
N GLY A 449 11.45 36.79 37.57
CA GLY A 449 12.47 35.84 37.11
C GLY A 449 12.62 34.58 37.98
N ASP A 450 11.97 34.50 39.15
CA ASP A 450 12.02 33.29 39.99
C ASP A 450 11.27 32.12 39.39
N THR A 451 11.69 30.89 39.72
CA THR A 451 11.08 29.62 39.29
C THR A 451 10.81 28.74 40.50
N ALA A 452 9.68 28.06 40.48
CA ALA A 452 9.36 27.03 41.47
C ALA A 452 8.54 25.87 40.87
N SER A 453 8.77 24.68 41.41
CA SER A 453 7.90 23.52 41.18
C SER A 453 6.70 23.59 42.17
N ILE A 454 5.49 23.29 41.70
CA ILE A 454 4.32 23.19 42.55
C ILE A 454 4.50 21.99 43.48
N SER A 455 4.31 22.21 44.80
CA SER A 455 4.57 21.17 45.81
C SER A 455 3.40 20.19 46.00
N THR A 456 2.16 20.61 45.61
CA THR A 456 0.97 19.76 45.65
C THR A 456 0.70 19.27 44.25
N PRO A 457 0.70 17.98 44.00
CA PRO A 457 0.52 17.47 42.65
C PRO A 457 -0.91 17.66 42.14
N ILE A 458 -1.02 17.83 40.84
CA ILE A 458 -2.26 17.64 40.10
C ILE A 458 -2.34 16.14 39.78
N THR A 459 -3.33 15.45 40.37
CA THR A 459 -3.51 14.01 40.17
C THR A 459 -4.62 13.76 39.17
N VAL A 460 -4.26 13.13 38.04
CA VAL A 460 -5.21 12.83 36.94
C VAL A 460 -5.13 11.38 36.53
N ARG A 461 -6.22 10.88 35.95
CA ARG A 461 -6.27 9.60 35.25
C ARG A 461 -6.76 9.81 33.82
N VAL A 462 -6.09 9.17 32.86
CA VAL A 462 -6.52 9.12 31.46
C VAL A 462 -7.46 7.94 31.26
N ASN A 463 -8.70 8.17 30.78
CA ASN A 463 -9.73 7.16 30.64
C ASN A 463 -10.01 6.72 29.20
N SER A 464 -9.35 7.28 28.19
CA SER A 464 -9.63 7.00 26.79
C SER A 464 -8.37 6.92 25.93
N LYS A 465 -8.32 5.92 25.07
CA LYS A 465 -7.28 5.78 24.03
C LYS A 465 -7.32 6.90 22.98
N ASP A 466 -8.45 7.60 22.88
CA ASP A 466 -8.65 8.65 21.88
C ASP A 466 -8.10 10.01 22.34
N SER A 467 -7.52 10.05 23.54
CA SER A 467 -6.90 11.26 24.08
C SER A 467 -5.48 11.43 23.53
N ASP A 468 -5.24 12.50 22.77
CA ASP A 468 -3.90 12.84 22.28
C ASP A 468 -3.10 13.67 23.29
N HIS A 469 -3.79 14.49 24.07
CA HIS A 469 -3.19 15.29 25.14
C HIS A 469 -4.28 15.79 26.07
N ILE A 470 -3.87 16.07 27.28
CA ILE A 470 -4.72 16.67 28.29
C ILE A 470 -4.48 18.19 28.31
N LYS A 471 -5.54 18.98 28.24
CA LYS A 471 -5.50 20.42 28.50
C LYS A 471 -5.84 20.64 29.95
N LEU A 472 -4.95 21.25 30.71
CA LEU A 472 -5.19 21.70 32.05
C LEU A 472 -5.37 23.21 32.04
N ASN A 473 -6.49 23.69 32.56
CA ASN A 473 -6.78 25.11 32.75
C ASN A 473 -6.61 25.44 34.22
N ILE A 474 -5.62 26.24 34.56
CA ILE A 474 -5.32 26.68 35.90
C ILE A 474 -5.93 28.08 36.10
N VAL A 475 -6.89 28.19 37.01
CA VAL A 475 -7.59 29.44 37.31
C VAL A 475 -7.28 29.86 38.71
N ASP A 476 -6.91 31.12 38.90
CA ASP A 476 -6.70 31.66 40.23
C ASP A 476 -8.03 31.79 41.02
N GLN A 477 -7.96 31.92 42.38
CA GLN A 477 -9.15 31.98 43.21
C GLN A 477 -10.03 33.21 42.96
N THR A 478 -9.49 34.25 42.29
CA THR A 478 -10.25 35.47 41.95
C THR A 478 -10.97 35.35 40.62
N GLY A 479 -10.59 34.40 39.77
CA GLY A 479 -11.01 34.26 38.38
C GLY A 479 -10.51 35.39 37.46
N GLU A 480 -9.54 36.18 37.91
CA GLU A 480 -8.94 37.26 37.11
C GLU A 480 -7.80 36.72 36.21
N TRP A 481 -7.24 35.58 36.57
CA TRP A 481 -6.11 34.96 35.86
C TRP A 481 -6.40 33.51 35.54
N SER A 482 -6.12 33.14 34.29
CA SER A 482 -6.13 31.74 33.88
C SER A 482 -4.97 31.51 32.94
N PHE A 483 -4.36 30.33 33.03
CA PHE A 483 -3.44 29.85 32.03
C PHE A 483 -3.68 28.38 31.79
N ASN A 484 -3.40 27.98 30.53
CA ASN A 484 -3.62 26.63 30.04
C ASN A 484 -2.28 25.97 29.78
N PHE A 485 -2.24 24.66 29.88
CA PHE A 485 -1.14 23.89 29.35
C PHE A 485 -1.60 22.51 28.89
N ALA A 486 -0.93 21.97 27.88
CA ALA A 486 -1.21 20.66 27.33
C ALA A 486 -0.08 19.69 27.67
N ILE A 487 -0.45 18.48 28.08
CA ILE A 487 0.48 17.38 28.35
C ILE A 487 0.13 16.28 27.36
N PRO A 488 1.08 15.82 26.53
CA PRO A 488 0.84 14.74 25.60
C PRO A 488 0.54 13.44 26.33
N VAL A 489 -0.45 12.69 25.81
CA VAL A 489 -0.78 11.36 26.29
C VAL A 489 -0.06 10.34 25.39
N ILE A 490 0.67 9.43 25.99
CA ILE A 490 1.28 8.33 25.27
C ILE A 490 0.21 7.28 24.97
N LYS A 491 -0.09 7.12 23.70
CA LYS A 491 -1.04 6.10 23.24
C LYS A 491 -0.31 4.78 23.02
N PRO A 492 -0.88 3.65 23.44
CA PRO A 492 -0.38 2.34 23.06
C PRO A 492 -0.46 2.18 21.53
N LYS A 493 0.67 1.91 20.90
CA LYS A 493 0.73 1.49 19.49
C LYS A 493 0.91 -0.02 19.47
N LEU A 494 -0.21 -0.73 19.46
CA LEU A 494 -0.25 -2.18 19.43
C LEU A 494 -0.67 -2.67 18.05
N ASP A 495 -0.03 -3.74 17.61
CA ASP A 495 -0.56 -4.59 16.56
C ASP A 495 -0.69 -6.02 17.05
N VAL A 496 -1.63 -6.77 16.49
CA VAL A 496 -1.94 -8.13 16.90
C VAL A 496 -2.05 -9.01 15.66
N ILE A 497 -1.28 -10.09 15.66
CA ILE A 497 -1.38 -11.14 14.65
C ILE A 497 -2.00 -12.37 15.30
N PHE A 498 -3.06 -12.86 14.70
CA PHE A 498 -3.69 -14.10 15.11
C PHE A 498 -2.98 -15.30 14.48
N GLY A 499 -2.39 -16.17 15.30
CA GLY A 499 -1.78 -17.44 14.89
C GLY A 499 -2.74 -18.60 15.15
N LEU A 500 -3.76 -18.74 14.32
CA LEU A 500 -4.70 -19.86 14.45
C LEU A 500 -4.51 -20.79 13.25
N ASN A 501 -4.06 -22.01 13.53
CA ASN A 501 -3.92 -23.08 12.54
C ASN A 501 -4.96 -24.18 12.83
N ASP A 502 -5.39 -24.88 11.78
CA ASP A 502 -6.21 -26.09 11.84
C ASP A 502 -7.59 -25.88 12.52
N LEU A 503 -8.28 -24.78 12.19
CA LEU A 503 -9.63 -24.49 12.66
C LEU A 503 -10.67 -25.15 11.74
N ALA A 504 -11.53 -25.98 12.29
CA ALA A 504 -12.59 -26.64 11.56
C ALA A 504 -13.99 -26.28 12.12
N PRO A 505 -15.05 -26.36 11.32
CA PRO A 505 -16.41 -26.24 11.80
C PRO A 505 -16.69 -27.20 12.96
N ASN A 506 -17.47 -26.75 13.95
CA ASN A 506 -17.78 -27.51 15.15
C ASN A 506 -16.52 -27.96 15.95
N SER A 507 -15.43 -27.25 15.82
CA SER A 507 -14.20 -27.50 16.58
C SER A 507 -14.07 -26.56 17.78
N ASN A 508 -13.21 -26.94 18.70
CA ASN A 508 -12.83 -26.14 19.85
C ASN A 508 -11.33 -25.93 19.85
N PHE A 509 -10.93 -24.72 20.23
CA PHE A 509 -9.51 -24.36 20.23
C PHE A 509 -9.16 -23.40 21.36
N THR A 510 -7.87 -23.30 21.66
CA THR A 510 -7.29 -22.29 22.55
C THR A 510 -6.69 -21.19 21.70
N PRO A 511 -7.09 -19.93 21.87
CA PRO A 511 -6.55 -18.85 21.04
C PRO A 511 -5.08 -18.58 21.34
N GLU A 512 -4.33 -18.38 20.27
CA GLU A 512 -2.95 -17.94 20.29
C GLU A 512 -2.86 -16.63 19.48
N PHE A 513 -2.10 -15.66 19.97
CA PHE A 513 -1.84 -14.43 19.26
C PHE A 513 -0.45 -13.90 19.54
N THR A 514 0.11 -13.19 18.57
CA THR A 514 1.35 -12.44 18.72
C THR A 514 1.02 -10.95 18.78
N TYR A 515 1.49 -10.27 19.82
CA TYR A 515 1.39 -8.82 19.86
C TYR A 515 2.74 -8.17 19.51
N HIS A 516 2.67 -6.98 18.94
CA HIS A 516 3.79 -6.06 18.75
C HIS A 516 3.46 -4.74 19.43
N ASN A 517 4.26 -4.35 20.42
CA ASN A 517 4.14 -3.05 21.08
C ASN A 517 5.23 -2.10 20.53
N TYR A 518 4.79 -1.11 19.78
CA TYR A 518 5.67 -0.08 19.21
C TYR A 518 5.76 1.18 20.08
N SER A 519 5.12 1.19 21.24
CA SER A 519 5.16 2.31 22.19
C SER A 519 6.29 2.17 23.20
N SER A 520 6.73 3.31 23.74
CA SER A 520 7.79 3.37 24.76
C SER A 520 7.30 3.05 26.18
N GLY A 521 5.97 2.92 26.39
CA GLY A 521 5.36 2.65 27.69
C GLY A 521 5.14 1.16 27.95
N LEU A 522 5.26 0.76 29.23
CA LEU A 522 4.78 -0.51 29.73
C LEU A 522 3.25 -0.47 29.82
N ILE A 523 2.57 -1.45 29.26
CA ILE A 523 1.12 -1.57 29.33
C ILE A 523 0.79 -2.65 30.36
N GLU A 524 0.37 -2.23 31.55
CA GLU A 524 0.11 -3.13 32.67
C GLU A 524 -1.35 -3.60 32.71
N ASN A 525 -1.55 -4.78 33.25
CA ASN A 525 -2.88 -5.32 33.59
C ASN A 525 -3.82 -5.44 32.37
N VAL A 526 -3.30 -5.96 31.28
CA VAL A 526 -4.00 -6.08 30.00
C VAL A 526 -4.89 -7.32 29.95
N ALA A 527 -6.11 -7.14 29.47
CA ALA A 527 -7.05 -8.23 29.19
C ALA A 527 -7.46 -8.21 27.71
N ILE A 528 -7.68 -9.39 27.14
CA ILE A 528 -8.10 -9.55 25.74
C ILE A 528 -9.47 -10.22 25.65
N THR A 529 -10.26 -9.81 24.67
CA THR A 529 -11.53 -10.48 24.34
C THR A 529 -11.66 -10.63 22.83
N PHE A 530 -12.37 -11.69 22.44
CA PHE A 530 -12.64 -12.04 21.05
C PHE A 530 -14.15 -12.06 20.84
N VAL A 531 -14.64 -11.30 19.87
CA VAL A 531 -16.07 -11.24 19.55
C VAL A 531 -16.25 -11.50 18.06
N SER A 532 -16.99 -12.54 17.71
CA SER A 532 -17.44 -12.75 16.33
C SER A 532 -18.75 -11.97 16.13
N PRO A 533 -18.80 -10.96 15.23
CA PRO A 533 -19.98 -10.11 15.05
C PRO A 533 -21.22 -10.88 14.62
N ASN A 534 -21.04 -12.02 13.96
CA ASN A 534 -22.12 -12.88 13.46
C ASN A 534 -22.44 -14.09 14.36
N GLY A 535 -21.76 -14.23 15.50
CA GLY A 535 -21.96 -15.34 16.43
C GLY A 535 -21.49 -16.72 15.92
N LEU A 536 -20.64 -16.73 14.89
CA LEU A 536 -20.08 -17.97 14.33
C LEU A 536 -18.90 -18.51 15.14
N MET A 537 -18.35 -17.72 16.03
CA MET A 537 -17.35 -18.11 17.02
C MET A 537 -17.76 -17.58 18.39
N GLU A 538 -17.66 -18.40 19.39
CA GLU A 538 -17.88 -18.02 20.79
C GLU A 538 -16.65 -18.35 21.62
N CYS A 539 -16.16 -17.37 22.36
CA CYS A 539 -15.05 -17.54 23.30
C CYS A 539 -15.54 -17.28 24.74
N SER A 540 -15.15 -18.12 25.66
CA SER A 540 -15.43 -17.98 27.08
C SER A 540 -14.18 -18.20 27.92
N VAL A 541 -14.09 -17.50 29.04
CA VAL A 541 -13.02 -17.68 30.03
C VAL A 541 -13.39 -18.82 30.97
N ILE A 542 -12.47 -19.72 31.26
CA ILE A 542 -12.73 -20.95 32.04
C ILE A 542 -12.92 -20.61 33.53
N ASP A 543 -11.99 -19.82 34.09
CA ASP A 543 -12.02 -19.52 35.54
C ASP A 543 -12.05 -18.02 35.86
N SER A 544 -11.19 -17.21 35.26
CA SER A 544 -11.11 -15.77 35.47
C SER A 544 -10.41 -15.12 34.27
N THR A 545 -10.71 -13.82 34.02
CA THR A 545 -9.98 -13.04 33.00
C THR A 545 -8.47 -13.11 33.26
N VAL A 546 -7.72 -13.46 32.23
CA VAL A 546 -6.26 -13.50 32.31
C VAL A 546 -5.73 -12.09 32.09
N TYR A 547 -4.91 -11.63 33.02
CA TYR A 547 -4.21 -10.36 32.90
C TYR A 547 -2.71 -10.61 32.68
N PHE A 548 -2.11 -9.81 31.79
CA PHE A 548 -0.68 -9.85 31.51
C PHE A 548 -0.16 -8.43 31.25
N ASP A 549 1.14 -8.25 31.27
CA ASP A 549 1.78 -6.98 30.99
C ASP A 549 2.45 -7.05 29.60
N ILE A 550 2.46 -5.94 28.88
CA ILE A 550 3.06 -5.81 27.56
C ILE A 550 4.26 -4.84 27.68
N GLU A 551 5.44 -5.37 27.54
CA GLU A 551 6.70 -4.60 27.66
C GLU A 551 6.86 -3.59 26.52
N PRO A 552 7.54 -2.45 26.78
CA PRO A 552 7.86 -1.46 25.74
C PRO A 552 8.67 -2.08 24.60
N PHE A 553 8.38 -1.66 23.36
CA PHE A 553 9.12 -2.08 22.16
C PHE A 553 9.31 -3.61 22.08
N SER A 554 8.30 -4.37 22.45
CA SER A 554 8.39 -5.83 22.53
C SER A 554 7.43 -6.53 21.58
N SER A 555 7.79 -7.78 21.26
CA SER A 555 6.92 -8.71 20.53
C SER A 555 6.89 -10.04 21.26
N GLN A 556 5.70 -10.58 21.49
CA GLN A 556 5.55 -11.87 22.17
C GLN A 556 4.30 -12.60 21.69
N THR A 557 4.44 -13.91 21.52
CA THR A 557 3.30 -14.81 21.31
C THR A 557 2.76 -15.31 22.63
N ILE A 558 1.45 -15.21 22.82
CA ILE A 558 0.72 -15.64 24.02
C ILE A 558 -0.32 -16.70 23.65
N ILE A 559 -0.29 -17.80 24.38
CA ILE A 559 -1.32 -18.84 24.31
C ILE A 559 -2.25 -18.67 25.52
N LEU A 560 -3.53 -18.42 25.26
CA LEU A 560 -4.52 -18.16 26.30
C LEU A 560 -5.15 -19.46 26.81
N ASN A 561 -4.42 -20.23 27.59
CA ASN A 561 -4.85 -21.55 28.09
C ASN A 561 -6.13 -21.52 28.94
N ASP A 562 -6.51 -20.36 29.48
CA ASP A 562 -7.72 -20.16 30.28
C ASP A 562 -8.94 -19.73 29.43
N TYR A 563 -8.78 -19.66 28.11
CA TYR A 563 -9.84 -19.40 27.15
C TYR A 563 -10.25 -20.67 26.42
N TYR A 564 -11.55 -20.78 26.21
CA TYR A 564 -12.15 -21.84 25.42
C TYR A 564 -12.99 -21.20 24.32
N CYS A 565 -12.54 -21.39 23.09
CA CYS A 565 -13.26 -20.90 21.92
C CYS A 565 -13.86 -22.06 21.14
N SER A 566 -15.04 -21.85 20.60
CA SER A 566 -15.74 -22.83 19.74
C SER A 566 -16.19 -22.17 18.44
N ILE A 567 -16.11 -22.92 17.36
CA ILE A 567 -16.62 -22.54 16.04
C ILE A 567 -17.96 -23.23 15.81
N ALA A 568 -18.95 -22.47 15.34
CA ALA A 568 -20.28 -23.02 15.04
C ALA A 568 -20.24 -24.12 13.96
N ASP A 569 -21.15 -25.09 14.04
CA ASP A 569 -21.30 -26.14 13.05
C ASP A 569 -21.85 -25.68 11.69
N THR A 570 -22.36 -24.44 11.66
CA THR A 570 -22.89 -23.78 10.45
C THR A 570 -21.81 -23.08 9.61
N VAL A 571 -20.57 -23.00 10.13
CA VAL A 571 -19.43 -22.43 9.40
C VAL A 571 -18.99 -23.39 8.31
N SER A 572 -18.80 -22.91 7.10
CA SER A 572 -18.27 -23.72 6.00
C SER A 572 -16.74 -23.85 6.09
N MET A 573 -16.21 -25.01 5.70
CA MET A 573 -14.75 -25.19 5.57
C MET A 573 -14.19 -24.20 4.54
N GLY A 574 -13.02 -23.62 4.83
CA GLY A 574 -12.34 -22.63 4.01
C GLY A 574 -12.98 -21.23 4.03
N SER A 575 -14.07 -21.01 4.79
CA SER A 575 -14.64 -19.66 4.95
C SER A 575 -13.79 -18.80 5.89
N ASP A 576 -13.82 -17.51 5.65
CA ASP A 576 -13.23 -16.53 6.53
C ASP A 576 -14.21 -16.11 7.64
N LEU A 577 -13.73 -16.18 8.87
CA LEU A 577 -14.44 -15.65 10.04
C LEU A 577 -13.86 -14.28 10.41
N VAL A 578 -14.73 -13.29 10.50
CA VAL A 578 -14.34 -12.00 11.09
C VAL A 578 -14.44 -12.11 12.61
N VAL A 579 -13.34 -11.78 13.28
CA VAL A 579 -13.21 -11.75 14.74
C VAL A 579 -12.75 -10.37 15.16
N ASN A 580 -13.59 -9.66 15.91
CA ASN A 580 -13.21 -8.41 16.54
C ASN A 580 -12.36 -8.71 17.80
N VAL A 581 -11.10 -8.33 17.75
CA VAL A 581 -10.15 -8.45 18.86
C VAL A 581 -10.12 -7.14 19.61
N VAL A 582 -10.44 -7.21 20.92
CA VAL A 582 -10.42 -6.05 21.78
C VAL A 582 -9.48 -6.28 22.95
N ILE A 583 -8.52 -5.38 23.12
CA ILE A 583 -7.60 -5.39 24.25
C ILE A 583 -7.95 -4.24 25.19
N TYR A 584 -8.06 -4.57 26.45
CA TYR A 584 -8.37 -3.63 27.52
C TYR A 584 -7.19 -3.50 28.47
N GLN A 585 -6.91 -2.28 28.90
CA GLN A 585 -6.12 -2.02 30.09
C GLN A 585 -7.11 -1.63 31.19
N ASP A 586 -7.24 -2.42 32.24
CA ASP A 586 -8.33 -2.32 33.20
C ASP A 586 -9.72 -2.35 32.53
N THR A 587 -10.34 -1.18 32.35
CA THR A 587 -11.65 -1.01 31.69
C THR A 587 -11.58 -0.20 30.41
N ILE A 588 -10.39 0.22 29.98
CA ILE A 588 -10.17 1.10 28.85
C ILE A 588 -9.77 0.26 27.65
N THR A 589 -10.48 0.43 26.54
CA THR A 589 -10.08 -0.18 25.27
C THR A 589 -8.83 0.52 24.73
N ILE A 590 -7.73 -0.22 24.62
CA ILE A 590 -6.46 0.27 24.07
C ILE A 590 -6.19 -0.22 22.65
N TYR A 591 -6.85 -1.30 22.22
CA TYR A 591 -6.79 -1.85 20.88
C TYR A 591 -8.13 -2.46 20.50
N GLN A 592 -8.57 -2.22 19.28
CA GLN A 592 -9.75 -2.87 18.69
C GLN A 592 -9.58 -2.92 17.18
N LYS A 593 -9.62 -4.14 16.63
CA LYS A 593 -9.51 -4.36 15.19
C LYS A 593 -10.25 -5.65 14.82
N ASP A 594 -10.81 -5.67 13.63
CA ASP A 594 -11.34 -6.88 13.02
C ASP A 594 -10.19 -7.67 12.38
N HIS A 595 -10.12 -8.95 12.71
CA HIS A 595 -9.18 -9.91 12.14
C HIS A 595 -9.95 -10.96 11.37
N THR A 596 -9.41 -11.35 10.24
CA THR A 596 -9.94 -12.47 9.45
C THR A 596 -9.20 -13.74 9.82
N ILE A 597 -9.95 -14.78 10.17
CA ILE A 597 -9.43 -16.11 10.49
C ILE A 597 -9.97 -17.08 9.45
N SER A 598 -9.08 -17.74 8.72
CA SER A 598 -9.47 -18.78 7.76
C SER A 598 -9.75 -20.09 8.48
N ILE A 599 -10.90 -20.67 8.23
CA ILE A 599 -11.25 -22.03 8.68
C ILE A 599 -10.49 -23.01 7.80
N ASP A 600 -10.09 -24.14 8.36
CA ASP A 600 -9.23 -25.17 7.74
C ASP A 600 -9.37 -25.27 6.24
N PRO A 601 -8.25 -25.37 5.51
CA PRO A 601 -8.26 -25.42 4.06
C PRO A 601 -9.19 -26.53 3.60
N GLN A 602 -9.94 -26.23 2.56
CA GLN A 602 -10.71 -27.21 1.84
C GLN A 602 -9.80 -28.37 1.44
N ALA A 603 -10.33 -29.57 1.55
CA ALA A 603 -9.68 -30.72 0.92
C ALA A 603 -9.73 -30.52 -0.61
N SER A 604 -8.78 -31.09 -1.33
CA SER A 604 -8.81 -31.11 -2.81
C SER A 604 -10.04 -31.85 -3.42
N THR A 605 -11.02 -32.17 -2.62
CA THR A 605 -12.32 -32.76 -2.97
C THR A 605 -13.49 -31.85 -2.61
N ASP A 606 -13.20 -30.59 -2.29
CA ASP A 606 -14.15 -29.52 -2.00
C ASP A 606 -13.97 -28.40 -3.04
N PRO A 607 -15.03 -27.67 -3.42
CA PRO A 607 -14.89 -26.61 -4.43
C PRO A 607 -14.04 -25.43 -3.94
N VAL A 608 -13.35 -24.78 -4.83
CA VAL A 608 -12.67 -23.50 -4.55
C VAL A 608 -13.72 -22.41 -4.25
N PHE A 609 -13.45 -21.60 -3.22
CA PHE A 609 -14.36 -20.56 -2.71
C PHE A 609 -14.78 -19.56 -3.79
N PRO A 610 -15.99 -18.98 -3.66
CA PRO A 610 -16.52 -18.08 -4.65
C PRO A 610 -15.84 -16.69 -4.60
N THR A 611 -15.90 -15.99 -5.73
CA THR A 611 -15.71 -14.53 -5.77
C THR A 611 -16.81 -13.82 -4.97
N TRP A 612 -16.61 -12.55 -4.64
CA TRP A 612 -17.67 -11.71 -4.06
C TRP A 612 -18.91 -11.62 -4.94
N TYR A 613 -18.72 -11.66 -6.26
CA TYR A 613 -19.82 -11.72 -7.23
C TYR A 613 -20.61 -13.03 -7.14
N GLY A 614 -19.94 -14.17 -6.82
CA GLY A 614 -20.61 -15.46 -6.61
C GLY A 614 -20.16 -16.62 -7.51
N TYR A 615 -19.10 -16.45 -8.34
CA TYR A 615 -18.54 -17.59 -9.08
C TYR A 615 -17.80 -18.55 -8.16
N TRP A 616 -18.07 -19.84 -8.27
CA TRP A 616 -17.39 -20.98 -7.64
C TRP A 616 -16.58 -21.74 -8.68
N ALA A 617 -15.49 -22.44 -8.25
CA ALA A 617 -14.84 -23.43 -9.08
C ALA A 617 -14.98 -24.82 -8.46
N TYR A 618 -15.47 -25.75 -9.26
CA TYR A 618 -15.60 -27.17 -8.94
C TYR A 618 -14.70 -27.97 -9.88
N ASP A 619 -14.07 -29.04 -9.39
CA ASP A 619 -13.36 -29.96 -10.28
C ASP A 619 -13.92 -31.37 -10.20
N ASN A 620 -13.43 -32.26 -11.06
CA ASN A 620 -13.95 -33.63 -11.16
C ASN A 620 -13.50 -34.55 -10.03
N THR A 621 -12.91 -34.02 -8.96
CA THR A 621 -12.69 -34.74 -7.70
C THR A 621 -13.70 -34.36 -6.62
N ASP A 622 -14.56 -33.40 -6.86
CA ASP A 622 -15.59 -32.89 -5.93
C ASP A 622 -16.83 -33.78 -5.89
N TYR A 623 -16.62 -35.07 -5.71
CA TYR A 623 -17.67 -36.11 -5.88
C TYR A 623 -18.83 -35.99 -4.89
N ASN A 624 -18.75 -35.16 -3.88
CA ASN A 624 -19.82 -34.91 -2.92
C ASN A 624 -20.74 -33.75 -3.36
N TYR A 625 -20.41 -33.05 -4.43
CA TYR A 625 -21.10 -31.84 -4.86
C TYR A 625 -21.84 -32.04 -6.19
N THR A 626 -23.04 -31.45 -6.30
CA THR A 626 -23.90 -31.57 -7.48
C THR A 626 -23.35 -30.84 -8.71
N GLN A 627 -22.48 -29.85 -8.49
CA GLN A 627 -21.86 -29.09 -9.56
C GLN A 627 -20.55 -29.70 -10.08
N MET A 628 -20.13 -30.86 -9.54
CA MET A 628 -18.94 -31.56 -10.01
C MET A 628 -19.01 -31.79 -11.53
N PRO A 629 -18.03 -31.27 -12.32
CA PRO A 629 -17.97 -31.57 -13.75
C PRO A 629 -17.55 -33.03 -14.01
N SER A 630 -17.83 -33.48 -15.21
CA SER A 630 -17.24 -34.73 -15.72
C SER A 630 -16.34 -34.39 -16.91
N PHE A 631 -15.18 -35.06 -16.96
CA PHE A 631 -14.32 -34.89 -18.13
C PHE A 631 -15.02 -35.33 -19.41
N ASP A 632 -15.18 -34.42 -20.39
CA ASP A 632 -15.84 -34.64 -21.67
C ASP A 632 -14.99 -34.02 -22.81
N TRP A 633 -14.07 -34.83 -23.35
CA TRP A 633 -13.18 -34.40 -24.40
C TRP A 633 -13.82 -34.47 -25.78
N VAL A 634 -13.73 -33.38 -26.53
CA VAL A 634 -14.14 -33.30 -27.94
C VAL A 634 -12.90 -32.90 -28.76
N GLU A 635 -12.30 -33.85 -29.43
CA GLU A 635 -11.16 -33.62 -30.31
C GLU A 635 -11.61 -32.84 -31.57
N LEU A 636 -11.01 -31.69 -31.84
CA LEU A 636 -11.32 -30.85 -33.00
C LEU A 636 -10.19 -30.88 -34.03
N ASP A 637 -8.95 -31.25 -33.67
CA ASP A 637 -7.83 -31.32 -34.61
C ASP A 637 -7.95 -32.49 -35.60
N PRO A 638 -8.10 -32.23 -36.91
CA PRO A 638 -8.16 -33.30 -37.92
C PRO A 638 -6.91 -34.18 -37.97
N GLY A 639 -5.75 -33.70 -37.52
CA GLY A 639 -4.52 -34.48 -37.41
C GLY A 639 -4.63 -35.62 -36.41
N TYR A 640 -5.56 -35.53 -35.44
CA TYR A 640 -5.79 -36.47 -34.36
C TYR A 640 -7.20 -37.09 -34.38
N ASN A 641 -7.81 -37.15 -35.55
CA ASN A 641 -9.17 -37.66 -35.84
C ASN A 641 -10.31 -36.74 -35.39
N GLY A 642 -10.02 -35.47 -35.10
CA GLY A 642 -11.04 -34.46 -34.84
C GLY A 642 -11.84 -34.08 -36.11
N SER A 643 -12.95 -33.43 -35.95
CA SER A 643 -13.80 -32.96 -37.08
C SER A 643 -14.64 -31.74 -36.71
N ASP A 644 -15.02 -31.00 -37.73
CA ASP A 644 -16.01 -29.91 -37.69
C ASP A 644 -15.55 -28.66 -36.89
N GLY A 645 -14.26 -28.58 -36.56
CA GLY A 645 -13.66 -27.39 -35.93
C GLY A 645 -13.24 -26.34 -37.00
N THR A 646 -13.34 -25.05 -36.62
CA THR A 646 -12.68 -23.95 -37.37
C THR A 646 -11.27 -23.79 -36.87
N GLU A 647 -10.27 -23.98 -37.73
CA GLU A 647 -8.85 -23.89 -37.40
C GLU A 647 -8.37 -22.42 -37.43
N TYR A 648 -7.65 -22.00 -36.41
CA TYR A 648 -6.84 -20.79 -36.35
C TYR A 648 -5.37 -21.19 -36.17
N LYS A 649 -4.51 -20.59 -37.01
CA LYS A 649 -3.06 -20.77 -36.93
C LYS A 649 -2.47 -19.49 -36.41
N LEU A 650 -2.05 -19.52 -35.16
CA LEU A 650 -1.46 -18.39 -34.51
C LEU A 650 0.06 -18.51 -34.51
N ASP A 651 0.75 -17.39 -34.67
CA ASP A 651 2.19 -17.32 -34.42
C ASP A 651 2.46 -17.33 -32.92
N ASP A 652 3.70 -17.40 -32.54
CA ASP A 652 4.16 -17.12 -31.19
C ASP A 652 3.73 -15.70 -30.79
N ASP A 653 3.16 -15.52 -29.57
CA ASP A 653 2.60 -14.26 -29.10
C ASP A 653 1.57 -13.63 -30.08
N ASP A 654 0.54 -14.36 -30.45
CA ASP A 654 -0.48 -13.94 -31.41
C ASP A 654 -1.91 -14.17 -30.86
N HIS A 655 -2.90 -13.55 -31.49
CA HIS A 655 -4.29 -13.68 -31.09
C HIS A 655 -5.26 -13.62 -32.27
N VAL A 656 -6.48 -14.06 -32.03
CA VAL A 656 -7.59 -13.93 -32.99
C VAL A 656 -8.87 -13.50 -32.28
N ASN A 657 -9.62 -12.57 -32.89
CA ASN A 657 -10.92 -12.17 -32.41
C ASN A 657 -12.00 -13.02 -33.09
N VAL A 658 -12.90 -13.60 -32.30
CA VAL A 658 -13.99 -14.47 -32.77
C VAL A 658 -15.34 -14.01 -32.25
N GLN A 659 -16.40 -14.19 -33.06
CA GLN A 659 -17.77 -13.97 -32.63
C GLN A 659 -18.29 -15.22 -31.93
N LEU A 660 -18.96 -15.02 -30.80
CA LEU A 660 -19.65 -16.08 -30.08
C LEU A 660 -20.96 -16.48 -30.83
N PRO A 661 -21.32 -17.76 -30.84
CA PRO A 661 -22.55 -18.20 -31.50
C PRO A 661 -23.84 -17.84 -30.76
N PHE A 662 -23.72 -17.39 -29.52
CA PHE A 662 -24.79 -16.92 -28.62
C PHE A 662 -24.29 -15.82 -27.69
N GLU A 663 -25.20 -15.02 -27.13
CA GLU A 663 -24.85 -14.06 -26.06
C GLU A 663 -24.43 -14.83 -24.82
N PHE A 664 -23.28 -14.45 -24.23
CA PHE A 664 -22.71 -15.05 -23.03
C PHE A 664 -22.60 -14.00 -21.91
N GLN A 665 -23.27 -14.25 -20.78
CA GLN A 665 -23.14 -13.37 -19.61
C GLN A 665 -22.00 -13.85 -18.75
N TYR A 666 -21.13 -12.92 -18.36
CA TYR A 666 -19.96 -13.15 -17.52
C TYR A 666 -19.76 -11.99 -16.55
N PHE A 667 -19.73 -12.26 -15.25
CA PHE A 667 -19.77 -11.25 -14.19
C PHE A 667 -20.82 -10.16 -14.46
N GLY A 668 -22.05 -10.57 -14.77
CA GLY A 668 -23.19 -9.71 -15.01
C GLY A 668 -23.19 -8.91 -16.32
N ARG A 669 -22.15 -9.02 -17.16
CA ARG A 669 -22.06 -8.38 -18.47
C ARG A 669 -22.29 -9.37 -19.59
N ILE A 670 -22.94 -8.92 -20.66
CA ILE A 670 -23.25 -9.73 -21.85
C ILE A 670 -22.19 -9.45 -22.91
N TYR A 671 -21.65 -10.51 -23.49
CA TYR A 671 -20.65 -10.50 -24.55
C TYR A 671 -21.10 -11.35 -25.71
N ASP A 672 -20.76 -10.94 -26.96
CA ASP A 672 -21.03 -11.65 -28.20
C ASP A 672 -19.78 -11.91 -29.04
N GLU A 673 -18.62 -11.45 -28.56
CA GLU A 673 -17.30 -11.66 -29.17
C GLU A 673 -16.21 -11.84 -28.09
N MET A 674 -15.06 -12.37 -28.49
CA MET A 674 -13.92 -12.55 -27.61
C MET A 674 -12.58 -12.56 -28.36
N THR A 675 -11.49 -12.32 -27.66
CA THR A 675 -10.11 -12.56 -28.10
C THR A 675 -9.65 -13.93 -27.61
N ILE A 676 -9.01 -14.72 -28.48
CA ILE A 676 -8.34 -15.98 -28.13
C ILE A 676 -6.85 -15.80 -28.37
N SER A 677 -6.01 -16.03 -27.36
CA SER A 677 -4.55 -15.92 -27.43
C SER A 677 -3.89 -17.27 -27.70
N SER A 678 -2.73 -17.22 -28.39
CA SER A 678 -1.79 -18.37 -28.48
C SER A 678 -1.34 -18.83 -27.08
N ASN A 679 -1.19 -17.93 -26.12
CA ASN A 679 -0.66 -18.15 -24.78
C ASN A 679 -1.71 -18.68 -23.76
N GLY A 680 -2.67 -19.46 -24.23
CA GLY A 680 -3.55 -20.28 -23.35
C GLY A 680 -4.58 -19.50 -22.55
N TRP A 681 -5.04 -18.33 -23.04
CA TRP A 681 -6.11 -17.56 -22.42
C TRP A 681 -7.09 -16.99 -23.45
N VAL A 682 -8.30 -16.65 -22.99
CA VAL A 682 -9.27 -15.87 -23.76
C VAL A 682 -9.75 -14.67 -22.95
N SER A 683 -10.17 -13.61 -23.63
CA SER A 683 -10.77 -12.42 -23.01
C SER A 683 -12.09 -12.11 -23.69
N PHE A 684 -13.15 -11.87 -22.91
CA PHE A 684 -14.43 -11.39 -23.43
C PHE A 684 -14.38 -9.93 -23.88
N GLU A 685 -13.38 -9.15 -23.43
CA GLU A 685 -13.10 -7.83 -24.01
C GLU A 685 -12.03 -7.97 -25.10
N LEU A 686 -12.24 -7.28 -26.24
CA LEU A 686 -11.28 -7.36 -27.34
C LEU A 686 -9.92 -6.81 -26.89
N CYS A 687 -8.92 -7.67 -26.88
CA CYS A 687 -7.56 -7.38 -26.50
C CYS A 687 -6.65 -7.40 -27.72
N GLY A 688 -5.87 -6.35 -27.92
CA GLY A 688 -4.84 -6.26 -28.97
C GLY A 688 -3.44 -6.46 -28.43
N ILE A 689 -3.30 -7.14 -27.29
CA ILE A 689 -2.05 -7.36 -26.57
C ILE A 689 -1.90 -8.86 -26.33
N ASP A 690 -0.72 -9.39 -26.69
CA ASP A 690 -0.41 -10.80 -26.59
C ASP A 690 0.40 -11.02 -25.31
N TYR A 691 -0.33 -11.11 -24.16
CA TYR A 691 0.29 -11.34 -22.85
C TYR A 691 0.83 -12.78 -22.77
N PHE A 692 2.13 -12.97 -22.88
CA PHE A 692 2.78 -14.26 -22.66
C PHE A 692 3.20 -14.46 -21.20
N TYR A 693 3.66 -13.40 -20.50
CA TYR A 693 3.85 -13.49 -19.06
C TYR A 693 2.53 -13.63 -18.36
N ASN A 694 2.38 -14.69 -17.61
CA ASN A 694 1.24 -14.92 -16.73
C ASN A 694 1.44 -14.20 -15.40
N TYR A 695 0.33 -13.87 -14.77
CA TYR A 695 0.27 -13.18 -13.47
C TYR A 695 -0.75 -13.86 -12.56
N THR A 696 -0.79 -13.45 -11.29
CA THR A 696 -1.87 -13.86 -10.36
C THR A 696 -3.24 -13.43 -10.86
N ILE A 697 -4.30 -14.02 -10.33
CA ILE A 697 -5.69 -13.63 -10.52
C ILE A 697 -6.33 -13.36 -9.14
N PRO A 698 -6.96 -12.18 -8.90
CA PRO A 698 -7.01 -11.01 -9.78
C PRO A 698 -5.70 -10.20 -9.76
N MET A 699 -5.43 -9.45 -10.83
CA MET A 699 -4.22 -8.64 -10.96
C MET A 699 -4.37 -7.47 -11.94
N ALA A 700 -3.79 -6.32 -11.63
CA ALA A 700 -3.86 -5.11 -12.45
C ALA A 700 -3.33 -5.26 -13.89
N LEU A 701 -2.31 -6.10 -14.10
CA LEU A 701 -1.79 -6.47 -15.42
C LEU A 701 -2.53 -7.67 -16.01
N GLY A 702 -2.42 -7.84 -17.32
CA GLY A 702 -3.13 -8.90 -18.04
C GLY A 702 -4.39 -8.40 -18.77
N PRO A 703 -5.07 -9.26 -19.53
CA PRO A 703 -6.31 -8.91 -20.22
C PRO A 703 -7.48 -8.80 -19.24
N LYS A 704 -8.49 -7.98 -19.57
CA LYS A 704 -9.74 -7.85 -18.80
C LYS A 704 -10.69 -9.01 -19.11
N ALA A 705 -11.57 -9.37 -18.18
CA ALA A 705 -12.57 -10.41 -18.35
C ALA A 705 -11.99 -11.73 -18.89
N ILE A 706 -10.92 -12.19 -18.26
CA ILE A 706 -10.11 -13.33 -18.74
C ILE A 706 -10.69 -14.68 -18.29
N LEU A 707 -10.56 -15.67 -19.15
CA LEU A 707 -10.57 -17.10 -18.83
C LEU A 707 -9.20 -17.65 -19.15
N ALA A 708 -8.51 -18.18 -18.17
CA ALA A 708 -7.16 -18.73 -18.27
C ALA A 708 -7.19 -20.24 -17.99
N PRO A 709 -7.43 -21.10 -18.98
CA PRO A 709 -7.33 -22.54 -18.78
C PRO A 709 -5.88 -23.00 -18.55
N PHE A 710 -4.91 -22.34 -19.20
CA PHE A 710 -3.49 -22.59 -19.02
C PHE A 710 -2.70 -21.40 -19.59
N TRP A 711 -2.71 -20.29 -18.85
CA TRP A 711 -1.99 -19.07 -19.26
C TRP A 711 -0.51 -19.24 -18.95
N ASP A 712 0.28 -19.38 -20.00
CA ASP A 712 1.71 -19.55 -19.97
C ASP A 712 2.32 -19.09 -21.29
N ASP A 713 3.63 -19.00 -21.41
CA ASP A 713 4.36 -18.70 -22.64
C ASP A 713 4.38 -19.95 -23.54
N LEU A 714 3.32 -20.11 -24.34
CA LEU A 714 3.19 -21.26 -25.25
C LEU A 714 3.87 -20.99 -26.57
N GLU A 715 4.79 -21.87 -26.96
CA GLU A 715 5.67 -21.72 -28.11
C GLU A 715 5.37 -22.71 -29.23
N VAL A 716 6.06 -22.51 -30.38
CA VAL A 716 6.07 -23.40 -31.55
C VAL A 716 7.49 -23.83 -31.95
N ILE A 717 7.66 -25.11 -32.32
CA ILE A 717 8.93 -25.60 -32.84
C ILE A 717 8.98 -25.39 -34.35
N ASN A 718 10.13 -24.94 -34.90
CA ASN A 718 10.51 -24.95 -36.29
C ASN A 718 9.63 -24.15 -37.26
N ASN A 719 9.12 -22.96 -36.84
CA ASN A 719 8.22 -22.11 -37.66
C ASN A 719 6.87 -22.79 -38.03
N ASP A 720 6.37 -23.66 -37.20
CA ASP A 720 4.97 -24.10 -37.24
C ASP A 720 4.07 -23.03 -36.60
N SER A 721 2.82 -23.34 -36.34
CA SER A 721 1.85 -22.45 -35.68
C SER A 721 1.21 -23.14 -34.51
N ILE A 722 0.86 -22.37 -33.47
CA ILE A 722 -0.04 -22.82 -32.40
C ILE A 722 -1.43 -22.99 -33.02
N ARG A 723 -1.99 -24.17 -32.87
CA ARG A 723 -3.27 -24.52 -33.48
C ARG A 723 -4.38 -24.40 -32.45
N VAL A 724 -5.25 -23.43 -32.69
CA VAL A 724 -6.48 -23.28 -31.91
C VAL A 724 -7.68 -23.64 -32.81
N TYR A 725 -8.56 -24.43 -32.25
CA TYR A 725 -9.82 -24.84 -32.97
C TYR A 725 -11.03 -24.32 -32.18
N THR A 726 -12.07 -23.88 -32.91
CA THR A 726 -13.36 -23.55 -32.30
C THR A 726 -14.49 -24.31 -32.91
N LYS A 727 -15.53 -24.64 -32.11
CA LYS A 727 -16.72 -25.33 -32.60
C LYS A 727 -17.96 -24.91 -31.83
N HIS A 728 -19.05 -24.59 -32.55
CA HIS A 728 -20.38 -24.52 -31.95
C HIS A 728 -21.02 -25.92 -31.93
N ASP A 729 -21.07 -26.53 -30.77
CA ASP A 729 -21.77 -27.80 -30.53
C ASP A 729 -23.23 -27.52 -30.19
N GLU A 730 -24.06 -27.31 -31.24
CA GLU A 730 -25.48 -26.99 -31.13
C GLU A 730 -26.28 -28.07 -30.37
N VAL A 731 -25.81 -29.34 -30.38
CA VAL A 731 -26.52 -30.46 -29.77
C VAL A 731 -26.43 -30.37 -28.24
N ASN A 732 -25.28 -29.97 -27.72
CA ASN A 732 -25.02 -29.83 -26.29
C ASN A 732 -25.13 -28.39 -25.82
N GLY A 733 -25.43 -27.42 -26.71
CA GLY A 733 -25.59 -25.99 -26.39
C GLY A 733 -24.31 -25.37 -25.82
N ARG A 734 -23.18 -25.62 -26.49
CA ARG A 734 -21.87 -25.09 -26.00
C ARG A 734 -20.99 -24.63 -27.14
N PHE A 735 -20.10 -23.68 -26.82
CA PHE A 735 -19.03 -23.23 -27.69
C PHE A 735 -17.69 -23.78 -27.14
N ILE A 736 -16.96 -24.50 -27.98
CA ILE A 736 -15.72 -25.18 -27.62
C ILE A 736 -14.55 -24.44 -28.23
N ILE A 737 -13.47 -24.22 -27.43
CA ILE A 737 -12.19 -23.65 -27.87
C ILE A 737 -11.10 -24.64 -27.42
N GLU A 738 -10.36 -25.23 -28.38
CA GLU A 738 -9.30 -26.20 -28.12
C GLU A 738 -7.93 -25.65 -28.51
N TRP A 739 -6.94 -25.69 -27.61
CA TRP A 739 -5.53 -25.60 -27.95
C TRP A 739 -5.00 -27.01 -28.16
N SER A 740 -4.49 -27.26 -29.39
CA SER A 740 -4.06 -28.60 -29.76
C SER A 740 -2.55 -28.71 -29.80
N ARG A 741 -1.95 -29.44 -28.86
CA ARG A 741 -0.53 -29.76 -28.78
C ARG A 741 0.35 -28.50 -28.87
N ALA A 742 -0.02 -27.47 -28.14
CA ALA A 742 0.82 -26.29 -27.92
C ALA A 742 2.03 -26.71 -27.09
N LEU A 743 3.18 -26.15 -27.36
CA LEU A 743 4.37 -26.46 -26.57
C LEU A 743 4.50 -25.48 -25.43
N ASN A 744 4.82 -25.97 -24.25
CA ASN A 744 5.23 -25.12 -23.16
C ASN A 744 6.62 -24.56 -23.46
N GLY A 745 6.82 -23.25 -23.27
CA GLY A 745 8.08 -22.55 -23.48
C GLY A 745 9.15 -22.89 -22.43
N PHE A 746 10.16 -22.06 -22.32
CA PHE A 746 11.23 -22.12 -21.30
C PHE A 746 11.97 -23.48 -21.23
N ASP A 747 12.27 -24.11 -22.39
CA ASP A 747 13.07 -25.32 -22.57
C ASP A 747 12.43 -26.66 -22.20
N GLU A 748 11.21 -26.72 -21.69
CA GLU A 748 10.52 -27.97 -21.36
C GLU A 748 10.01 -28.70 -22.60
N PHE A 749 9.43 -27.98 -23.54
CA PHE A 749 8.84 -28.50 -24.78
C PHE A 749 7.87 -29.66 -24.58
N THR A 750 7.09 -29.62 -23.50
CA THR A 750 5.97 -30.49 -23.27
C THR A 750 4.79 -30.10 -24.17
N GLU A 751 4.03 -31.08 -24.66
CA GLU A 751 2.82 -30.81 -25.45
C GLU A 751 1.62 -30.67 -24.52
N GLU A 752 0.94 -29.49 -24.59
CA GLU A 752 -0.25 -29.19 -23.82
C GLU A 752 -1.48 -29.22 -24.71
N THR A 753 -2.53 -29.93 -24.26
CA THR A 753 -3.79 -30.08 -24.99
C THR A 753 -4.95 -29.88 -24.04
N PHE A 754 -5.66 -28.77 -24.18
CA PHE A 754 -6.75 -28.38 -23.29
C PHE A 754 -7.83 -27.61 -24.05
N ALA A 755 -9.01 -27.47 -23.44
CA ALA A 755 -10.15 -26.80 -24.04
C ALA A 755 -10.99 -26.03 -23.03
N ILE A 756 -11.67 -24.97 -23.52
CA ILE A 756 -12.76 -24.27 -22.84
C ILE A 756 -14.08 -24.70 -23.44
N HIS A 757 -15.08 -25.02 -22.62
CA HIS A 757 -16.47 -25.16 -23.00
C HIS A 757 -17.30 -24.03 -22.37
N LEU A 758 -17.92 -23.17 -23.18
CA LEU A 758 -18.89 -22.15 -22.78
C LEU A 758 -20.28 -22.65 -23.03
N TYR A 759 -21.12 -22.77 -22.01
CA TYR A 759 -22.49 -23.27 -22.14
C TYR A 759 -23.49 -22.13 -22.27
N ASP A 760 -24.45 -22.24 -23.21
CA ASP A 760 -25.56 -21.32 -23.28
C ASP A 760 -26.54 -21.52 -22.11
N GLN A 761 -27.34 -20.48 -21.82
CA GLN A 761 -28.33 -20.50 -20.73
C GLN A 761 -29.47 -21.48 -20.92
N ILE A 762 -29.65 -22.06 -22.13
CA ILE A 762 -30.65 -23.10 -22.42
C ILE A 762 -30.12 -24.47 -21.99
N ALA A 763 -28.82 -24.71 -22.21
CA ALA A 763 -28.18 -25.98 -21.87
C ALA A 763 -27.87 -26.08 -20.38
N MET A 764 -27.28 -25.00 -19.79
CA MET A 764 -26.94 -24.91 -18.36
C MET A 764 -27.42 -23.59 -17.78
N PRO A 765 -28.69 -23.49 -17.37
CA PRO A 765 -29.22 -22.27 -16.77
C PRO A 765 -28.67 -22.05 -15.35
N THR A 766 -28.33 -20.82 -15.01
CA THR A 766 -27.96 -20.38 -13.64
C THR A 766 -28.98 -19.37 -13.12
N GLU A 767 -29.10 -19.24 -11.80
CA GLU A 767 -30.03 -18.27 -11.21
C GLU A 767 -29.60 -16.81 -11.49
N SER A 768 -28.32 -16.53 -11.59
CA SER A 768 -27.77 -15.20 -11.91
C SER A 768 -27.93 -14.81 -13.39
N GLY A 769 -28.08 -15.80 -14.28
CA GLY A 769 -28.02 -15.65 -15.74
C GLY A 769 -26.60 -15.68 -16.30
N ASP A 770 -25.56 -15.83 -15.46
CA ASP A 770 -24.18 -15.97 -15.92
C ASP A 770 -23.93 -17.36 -16.52
N GLY A 771 -23.08 -17.41 -17.52
CA GLY A 771 -22.75 -18.63 -18.23
C GLY A 771 -21.91 -19.59 -17.38
N VAL A 772 -22.14 -20.89 -17.57
CA VAL A 772 -21.27 -21.95 -17.03
C VAL A 772 -20.06 -22.12 -17.94
N ILE A 773 -18.87 -22.21 -17.34
CA ILE A 773 -17.59 -22.34 -18.02
C ILE A 773 -16.95 -23.64 -17.54
N GLU A 774 -16.42 -24.45 -18.47
CA GLU A 774 -15.62 -25.62 -18.09
C GLU A 774 -14.26 -25.61 -18.81
N PHE A 775 -13.21 -25.92 -18.07
CA PHE A 775 -11.88 -26.21 -18.60
C PHE A 775 -11.66 -27.72 -18.61
N HIS A 776 -11.17 -28.26 -19.70
CA HIS A 776 -10.90 -29.69 -19.88
C HIS A 776 -9.46 -29.92 -20.31
N TYR A 777 -8.74 -30.80 -19.63
CA TYR A 777 -7.32 -31.07 -19.87
C TYR A 777 -7.15 -32.51 -20.39
N PHE A 778 -6.82 -32.64 -21.67
CA PHE A 778 -6.57 -33.93 -22.29
C PHE A 778 -5.13 -34.44 -22.00
N GLU A 779 -4.17 -33.57 -22.19
CA GLU A 779 -2.76 -33.80 -21.85
C GLU A 779 -2.20 -32.48 -21.31
N ILE A 780 -1.60 -32.54 -20.12
CA ILE A 780 -1.13 -31.36 -19.41
C ILE A 780 0.09 -31.72 -18.54
N ALA A 781 1.13 -30.92 -18.61
CA ALA A 781 2.33 -31.05 -17.79
C ALA A 781 2.78 -29.65 -17.36
N ASP A 782 2.32 -29.20 -16.19
CA ASP A 782 2.73 -27.91 -15.60
C ASP A 782 4.12 -28.04 -14.95
N ILE A 783 5.16 -28.06 -15.78
CA ILE A 783 6.56 -28.14 -15.37
C ILE A 783 7.34 -26.99 -15.97
N ASP A 784 8.25 -26.39 -15.19
CA ASP A 784 9.08 -25.29 -15.62
C ASP A 784 10.42 -25.27 -14.87
N ALA A 785 11.54 -25.26 -15.60
CA ALA A 785 12.90 -25.22 -15.06
C ALA A 785 13.20 -23.88 -14.38
N ASP A 786 12.63 -22.78 -14.86
CA ASP A 786 12.80 -21.44 -14.33
C ASP A 786 11.75 -21.04 -13.29
N LYS A 787 10.89 -22.00 -12.86
CA LYS A 787 9.79 -21.79 -11.91
C LYS A 787 8.74 -20.78 -12.40
N ASN A 788 8.50 -20.72 -13.72
CA ASN A 788 7.49 -19.86 -14.34
C ASN A 788 6.25 -20.68 -14.72
N TYR A 789 5.62 -21.29 -13.74
CA TYR A 789 4.46 -22.17 -13.91
C TYR A 789 3.21 -21.40 -14.31
N ALA A 790 2.29 -22.08 -14.99
CA ALA A 790 1.06 -21.52 -15.52
C ALA A 790 0.13 -20.87 -14.48
N THR A 791 -0.71 -19.97 -14.97
CA THR A 791 -1.90 -19.46 -14.25
C THR A 791 -3.17 -20.10 -14.77
N VAL A 792 -3.99 -20.67 -13.87
CA VAL A 792 -5.33 -21.17 -14.18
C VAL A 792 -6.39 -20.48 -13.35
N GLY A 793 -7.40 -19.90 -13.99
CA GLY A 793 -8.46 -19.21 -13.29
C GLY A 793 -9.37 -18.36 -14.18
N ILE A 794 -10.17 -17.54 -13.53
CA ILE A 794 -11.08 -16.58 -14.18
C ILE A 794 -11.01 -15.23 -13.46
N GLU A 795 -11.12 -14.13 -14.20
CA GLU A 795 -11.07 -12.76 -13.65
C GLU A 795 -12.10 -11.87 -14.34
N ASP A 796 -12.70 -10.97 -13.60
CA ASP A 796 -13.72 -10.05 -14.08
C ASP A 796 -13.15 -8.90 -14.96
N HIS A 797 -14.02 -8.06 -15.46
CA HIS A 797 -13.65 -6.92 -16.32
C HIS A 797 -13.01 -5.75 -15.57
N THR A 798 -13.17 -5.69 -14.23
CA THR A 798 -12.56 -4.65 -13.40
C THR A 798 -11.16 -5.03 -12.93
N LYS A 799 -10.80 -6.31 -13.02
CA LYS A 799 -9.56 -6.92 -12.50
C LYS A 799 -9.44 -6.91 -10.98
N ASN A 800 -10.56 -6.73 -10.29
CA ASN A 800 -10.60 -6.71 -8.83
C ASN A 800 -11.18 -8.01 -8.26
N GLU A 801 -11.86 -8.81 -9.09
CA GLU A 801 -12.45 -10.08 -8.69
C GLU A 801 -12.06 -11.23 -9.62
N GLY A 802 -11.76 -12.38 -9.05
CA GLY A 802 -11.45 -13.59 -9.81
C GLY A 802 -11.28 -14.82 -8.93
N ILE A 803 -11.19 -15.98 -9.56
CA ILE A 803 -10.78 -17.23 -8.94
C ILE A 803 -9.45 -17.63 -9.54
N GLN A 804 -8.41 -17.61 -8.74
CA GLN A 804 -7.15 -18.28 -9.05
C GLN A 804 -7.24 -19.74 -8.62
N TYR A 805 -7.27 -20.66 -9.55
CA TYR A 805 -7.27 -22.10 -9.27
C TYR A 805 -5.84 -22.59 -8.96
N VAL A 806 -4.87 -22.18 -9.78
CA VAL A 806 -3.44 -22.38 -9.55
C VAL A 806 -2.65 -21.21 -10.15
N PHE A 807 -1.58 -20.83 -9.49
CA PHE A 807 -0.56 -19.92 -9.97
C PHE A 807 0.79 -20.36 -9.46
N ASN A 808 1.80 -20.38 -10.35
CA ASN A 808 3.17 -20.72 -10.00
C ASN A 808 3.27 -22.02 -9.19
N ASN A 809 2.53 -23.05 -9.61
CA ASN A 809 2.39 -24.37 -8.97
C ASN A 809 1.86 -24.32 -7.51
N SER A 810 1.26 -23.21 -7.11
CA SER A 810 0.58 -23.03 -5.84
C SER A 810 -0.93 -23.11 -6.07
N TYR A 811 -1.55 -24.16 -5.58
CA TYR A 811 -2.98 -24.43 -5.76
C TYR A 811 -3.82 -23.72 -4.70
N ALA A 812 -4.96 -23.16 -5.12
CA ALA A 812 -5.93 -22.63 -4.17
C ALA A 812 -6.44 -23.71 -3.22
N PRO A 813 -6.85 -23.35 -2.00
CA PRO A 813 -7.57 -24.27 -1.13
C PRO A 813 -8.80 -24.87 -1.86
N GLY A 814 -8.94 -26.17 -1.85
CA GLY A 814 -9.98 -26.88 -2.59
C GLY A 814 -9.59 -27.33 -4.00
N ALA A 815 -8.60 -26.70 -4.62
CA ALA A 815 -8.16 -27.09 -5.95
C ALA A 815 -7.40 -28.42 -5.97
N ALA A 816 -7.77 -29.33 -6.88
CA ALA A 816 -6.98 -30.54 -7.13
C ALA A 816 -5.89 -30.26 -8.17
N GLU A 817 -4.73 -30.91 -8.04
CA GLU A 817 -3.61 -30.75 -8.99
C GLU A 817 -4.04 -30.95 -10.44
N LEU A 818 -3.51 -30.16 -11.37
CA LEU A 818 -3.71 -30.35 -12.80
C LEU A 818 -3.21 -31.74 -13.21
N ALA A 819 -3.99 -32.42 -14.01
CA ALA A 819 -3.67 -33.76 -14.49
C ALA A 819 -4.44 -34.05 -15.79
N ASN A 820 -4.01 -35.03 -16.55
CA ASN A 820 -4.76 -35.56 -17.66
C ASN A 820 -6.15 -36.00 -17.20
N GLU A 821 -7.16 -35.75 -18.01
CA GLU A 821 -8.59 -35.99 -17.74
C GLU A 821 -9.13 -35.15 -16.56
N ARG A 822 -8.46 -34.01 -16.18
CA ARG A 822 -9.00 -33.02 -15.26
C ARG A 822 -10.09 -32.21 -15.96
N ALA A 823 -11.20 -31.92 -15.24
CA ALA A 823 -12.22 -30.94 -15.66
C ALA A 823 -12.47 -29.97 -14.51
N ILE A 824 -12.52 -28.67 -14.79
CA ILE A 824 -12.79 -27.60 -13.82
C ILE A 824 -14.03 -26.84 -14.32
N ARG A 825 -15.06 -26.66 -13.47
CA ARG A 825 -16.27 -25.88 -13.78
C ARG A 825 -16.31 -24.61 -12.95
N PHE A 826 -16.50 -23.48 -13.61
CA PHE A 826 -16.83 -22.21 -12.97
C PHE A 826 -18.32 -21.90 -13.18
N THR A 827 -19.02 -21.63 -12.08
CA THR A 827 -20.47 -21.36 -12.07
C THR A 827 -20.86 -20.51 -10.88
N THR A 828 -21.92 -19.74 -10.98
CA THR A 828 -22.53 -19.00 -9.88
C THR A 828 -23.47 -19.84 -9.01
N GLU A 829 -23.59 -21.14 -9.29
CA GLU A 829 -24.40 -22.08 -8.50
C GLU A 829 -23.63 -22.58 -7.29
N ALA A 830 -23.98 -22.07 -6.11
CA ALA A 830 -23.36 -22.43 -4.83
C ALA A 830 -23.68 -23.87 -4.41
N PRO A 831 -22.83 -24.51 -3.56
CA PRO A 831 -23.18 -25.78 -2.91
C PRO A 831 -24.47 -25.65 -2.11
N THR A 832 -25.30 -26.69 -2.13
CA THR A 832 -26.63 -26.68 -1.48
C THR A 832 -26.61 -26.48 0.04
N ASN A 833 -25.46 -26.63 0.70
CA ASN A 833 -25.25 -26.45 2.14
C ASN A 833 -24.45 -25.19 2.47
N TYR A 834 -24.14 -24.36 1.49
CA TYR A 834 -23.39 -23.11 1.72
C TYR A 834 -24.29 -22.04 2.32
N VAL A 835 -23.88 -21.51 3.46
CA VAL A 835 -24.49 -20.33 4.07
C VAL A 835 -23.52 -19.17 3.88
N ALA A 836 -23.85 -18.26 2.98
CA ALA A 836 -23.03 -17.07 2.77
C ALA A 836 -22.78 -16.34 4.11
N PRO A 837 -21.58 -15.87 4.39
CA PRO A 837 -21.31 -15.04 5.55
C PRO A 837 -22.27 -13.87 5.56
N LEU A 838 -23.00 -13.64 6.67
CA LEU A 838 -23.97 -12.57 6.78
C LEU A 838 -23.26 -11.22 6.65
N GLY A 839 -23.47 -10.64 5.51
CA GLY A 839 -23.31 -9.26 5.06
C GLY A 839 -22.29 -8.40 5.77
N THR A 840 -21.23 -8.11 5.06
CA THR A 840 -20.67 -6.77 5.03
C THR A 840 -21.37 -6.01 3.89
N GLU A 841 -22.43 -5.23 4.19
CA GLU A 841 -22.98 -4.25 3.24
C GLU A 841 -22.07 -3.01 3.10
N ASP A 842 -20.79 -3.13 3.37
CA ASP A 842 -19.78 -2.11 3.09
C ASP A 842 -18.96 -2.55 1.88
N LYS A 843 -19.36 -2.04 0.73
CA LYS A 843 -18.73 -2.24 -0.59
C LYS A 843 -17.43 -1.45 -0.76
N ASN A 844 -16.77 -1.07 0.31
CA ASN A 844 -15.52 -0.31 0.29
C ASN A 844 -14.47 -0.91 1.24
N LEU A 845 -14.28 -2.23 1.18
CA LEU A 845 -13.04 -2.79 1.69
C LEU A 845 -12.10 -2.96 0.50
N PRO A 846 -10.91 -2.34 0.52
CA PRO A 846 -9.91 -2.59 -0.50
C PRO A 846 -9.55 -4.07 -0.45
N THR A 847 -9.77 -4.79 -1.52
CA THR A 847 -9.23 -6.12 -1.76
C THR A 847 -7.79 -5.97 -2.22
N GLY A 848 -6.95 -5.35 -1.43
CA GLY A 848 -5.58 -5.13 -1.76
C GLY A 848 -4.82 -4.85 -0.48
N PHE A 849 -3.62 -5.31 -0.41
CA PHE A 849 -2.57 -4.96 0.54
C PHE A 849 -3.03 -4.59 1.97
N GLN A 850 -3.09 -5.57 2.84
CA GLN A 850 -2.67 -5.28 4.21
C GLN A 850 -1.14 -5.17 4.19
N LEU A 851 -0.63 -3.94 4.17
CA LEU A 851 0.73 -3.68 4.62
C LEU A 851 0.77 -4.13 6.08
N PHE A 852 1.37 -5.27 6.33
CA PHE A 852 1.78 -5.61 7.69
C PHE A 852 2.86 -4.60 8.09
N PRO A 853 2.70 -3.94 9.24
CA PRO A 853 3.72 -3.04 9.75
C PRO A 853 4.99 -3.81 10.10
#